data_86084ccf57f347b74da087b66bbe3a2b
#
_entry.id   86084ccf57f347b74da087b66bbe3a2b
#
_cell.length_a   1.000
_cell.length_b   1.000
_cell.length_c   1.000
_cell.angle_alpha   90.00
_cell.angle_beta   90.00
_cell.angle_gamma   90.00
#
_symmetry.space_group_name_H-M   'P 1'
#
loop_
_entity.id
_entity.type
_entity.pdbx_description
1 polymer ?
#
loop_
_entity_poly.entity_id
_entity_poly.type
_entity_poly.pdbx_seq_one_letter_code
_entity_poly.pdbx_strand_id
1 'polypeptide(L)'
;MEGSVGQPALIVGESLRDLIDPLADRLSQPLDDPLASEVVAVANLGVRQWTTRQLSRRLGASHDCAVRADGIVANIEFPFPDGLLTRLLGAPDSDPWALSNLVWVVLDELQRGAGDAALGPAGRVAAGTKRAGQVPQPSNGTWYGRARHLADLFDRYSRHRPELVRQWAAGNDVDGRGHPMTRSPRSGASPLWQCELWRRVRARIDEPSPAERLAEQLDGIDDNLARIELPPRLTLFGLSALPPVWFSLLPALGEHCDVAVLWLTPSLPQWRVMHERGAAKRLGPWLPERPRARRRDGGNPLLTRWSRPAQEAALLWGAGHASAATAAVTNEHPSVGETTVLGQLQQAIRSNRPVAELMDTLPPSGGTDRSLVVHRAHGSTRQVEILRSAVAHALMEDPTLTLGDVLVLCPDVDAYGPLVASAFAPGPSDPTVAAHSSAEEAAGPGGDGLAPFPVWSAVRSPGTDHPIAQAFLSLLGLVDGRATVGEVLDFLALPPVAARFGLSDDDVDQLGDWARRAGIRWGLDGEHRRAHGLPASFTATTWADGVERVLLGVTTASRTLVPGLGNVVPVDIEGSDVRLIVRLAAAVGQLRQCIDEVRALDVGPPVHSTERPGTPLLSLSTWIGWVLESLEALTDQQSDNDWQRRHLFDVLGDLQPETSPLIHGTPPDPLLSVGEFRAAATESLSAVRRRGGPAEGALTLGPMQALRSVPARVICLLGIDADILGSGTADADDLLAASPALGDRDPRADGRQLLLEEVLAAGDRLIITTTGRDPATNAEVPLPVVLSELLEELEPAGPGDDSLPGGGALVTHPRHDFDSVNFQPGALAADGPWSFSPIGLAEARSRSGTDG
;
A
#
# COMPACT_ATOMS: atom_id res chain seq x y z
N MET A 1 33.30 -13.89 -16.24
CA MET A 1 32.57 -14.02 -17.53
C MET A 1 32.81 -12.72 -18.28
N GLU A 2 33.60 -12.77 -19.32
CA GLU A 2 33.79 -11.60 -20.20
C GLU A 2 32.46 -11.36 -20.91
N GLY A 3 31.74 -10.29 -20.55
CA GLY A 3 30.55 -9.85 -21.24
C GLY A 3 30.93 -9.35 -22.63
N SER A 4 30.65 -10.14 -23.64
CA SER A 4 30.71 -9.62 -25.02
C SER A 4 29.54 -8.63 -25.15
N VAL A 5 29.84 -7.39 -25.48
CA VAL A 5 28.87 -6.41 -26.00
C VAL A 5 28.04 -7.13 -27.09
N GLY A 6 26.72 -7.24 -26.92
CA GLY A 6 25.88 -7.84 -27.96
C GLY A 6 24.58 -8.51 -27.49
N GLN A 7 24.51 -9.13 -26.32
CA GLN A 7 23.26 -9.68 -25.80
C GLN A 7 23.24 -9.68 -24.25
N PRO A 8 22.10 -9.36 -23.60
CA PRO A 8 21.97 -9.41 -22.17
C PRO A 8 22.30 -10.81 -21.60
N ALA A 9 23.11 -10.87 -20.55
CA ALA A 9 23.32 -12.12 -19.83
C ALA A 9 22.09 -12.44 -18.97
N LEU A 10 21.48 -13.61 -19.12
CA LEU A 10 20.33 -14.06 -18.35
C LEU A 10 20.74 -15.15 -17.37
N ILE A 11 20.62 -14.87 -16.08
CA ILE A 11 20.87 -15.80 -14.98
C ILE A 11 19.54 -16.03 -14.26
N VAL A 12 19.12 -17.29 -14.12
CA VAL A 12 17.82 -17.64 -13.53
C VAL A 12 18.02 -18.42 -12.25
N GLY A 13 17.36 -17.99 -11.18
CA GLY A 13 17.39 -18.65 -9.87
C GLY A 13 16.01 -18.81 -9.25
N GLU A 14 15.86 -19.71 -8.28
CA GLU A 14 14.60 -19.99 -7.58
C GLU A 14 14.44 -19.19 -6.29
N SER A 15 15.50 -18.50 -5.86
CA SER A 15 15.53 -17.66 -4.66
C SER A 15 16.47 -16.46 -4.88
N LEU A 16 16.21 -15.36 -4.18
CA LEU A 16 17.17 -14.25 -4.12
C LEU A 16 18.53 -14.69 -3.53
N ARG A 17 18.53 -15.74 -2.69
CA ARG A 17 19.78 -16.32 -2.14
C ARG A 17 20.66 -16.96 -3.21
N ASP A 18 20.06 -17.45 -4.30
CA ASP A 18 20.81 -18.00 -5.44
C ASP A 18 21.46 -16.91 -6.28
N LEU A 19 20.75 -15.80 -6.39
CA LEU A 19 21.12 -14.70 -7.28
C LEU A 19 22.12 -13.71 -6.67
N ILE A 20 22.28 -13.70 -5.33
CA ILE A 20 23.12 -12.71 -4.66
C ILE A 20 24.62 -12.94 -4.89
N ASP A 21 25.09 -14.18 -4.95
CA ASP A 21 26.50 -14.47 -5.20
C ASP A 21 26.90 -14.11 -6.63
N PRO A 22 26.13 -14.48 -7.68
CA PRO A 22 26.37 -13.96 -9.04
C PRO A 22 26.36 -12.43 -9.13
N LEU A 23 25.48 -11.74 -8.37
CA LEU A 23 25.49 -10.27 -8.30
C LEU A 23 26.77 -9.77 -7.64
N ALA A 24 27.17 -10.33 -6.50
CA ALA A 24 28.39 -9.92 -5.80
C ALA A 24 29.65 -10.16 -6.64
N ASP A 25 29.76 -11.31 -7.33
CA ASP A 25 30.85 -11.60 -8.26
C ASP A 25 30.95 -10.59 -9.40
N ARG A 26 29.78 -10.18 -9.93
CA ARG A 26 29.72 -9.15 -10.98
C ARG A 26 30.17 -7.78 -10.47
N LEU A 27 29.69 -7.37 -9.29
CA LEU A 27 30.03 -6.08 -8.68
C LEU A 27 31.44 -6.04 -8.11
N SER A 28 32.09 -7.18 -7.87
CA SER A 28 33.49 -7.26 -7.45
C SER A 28 34.47 -6.93 -8.58
N GLN A 29 34.02 -6.97 -9.83
CA GLN A 29 34.81 -6.58 -11.00
C GLN A 29 34.76 -5.05 -11.13
N PRO A 30 35.88 -4.32 -11.00
CA PRO A 30 35.86 -2.86 -11.08
C PRO A 30 35.43 -2.37 -12.46
N LEU A 31 34.75 -1.23 -12.48
CA LEU A 31 34.47 -0.49 -13.71
C LEU A 31 35.76 0.21 -14.17
N ASP A 32 35.83 0.55 -15.46
CA ASP A 32 36.97 1.29 -16.03
C ASP A 32 37.15 2.66 -15.34
N ASP A 33 36.07 3.34 -15.01
CA ASP A 33 36.06 4.51 -14.13
C ASP A 33 35.65 4.07 -12.70
N PRO A 34 36.55 4.11 -11.73
CA PRO A 34 36.25 3.72 -10.35
C PRO A 34 35.27 4.65 -9.63
N LEU A 35 34.96 5.81 -10.19
CA LEU A 35 33.97 6.76 -9.66
C LEU A 35 32.59 6.59 -10.30
N ALA A 36 32.49 5.83 -11.40
CA ALA A 36 31.21 5.55 -12.02
C ALA A 36 30.30 4.72 -11.09
N SER A 37 29.01 5.09 -11.05
CA SER A 37 28.01 4.36 -10.25
C SER A 37 27.60 3.05 -10.91
N GLU A 38 27.51 2.00 -10.12
CA GLU A 38 26.82 0.77 -10.52
C GLU A 38 25.32 0.96 -10.49
N VAL A 39 24.61 0.45 -11.48
CA VAL A 39 23.15 0.52 -11.53
C VAL A 39 22.55 -0.88 -11.41
N VAL A 40 21.85 -1.13 -10.30
CA VAL A 40 21.19 -2.40 -10.01
C VAL A 40 19.69 -2.15 -9.82
N ALA A 41 18.90 -2.37 -10.87
CA ALA A 41 17.45 -2.24 -10.78
C ALA A 41 16.84 -3.40 -9.99
N VAL A 42 16.02 -3.08 -8.99
CA VAL A 42 15.45 -4.05 -8.03
C VAL A 42 13.93 -4.00 -8.03
N ALA A 43 13.29 -5.14 -7.70
CA ALA A 43 11.84 -5.28 -7.78
C ALA A 43 11.07 -4.35 -6.84
N ASN A 44 11.57 -4.16 -5.62
CA ASN A 44 10.88 -3.41 -4.57
C ASN A 44 11.84 -2.96 -3.46
N LEU A 45 11.30 -2.20 -2.49
CA LEU A 45 12.08 -1.65 -1.37
C LEU A 45 12.71 -2.75 -0.49
N GLY A 46 11.98 -3.83 -0.24
CA GLY A 46 12.47 -4.95 0.58
C GLY A 46 13.66 -5.65 -0.06
N VAL A 47 13.57 -5.94 -1.37
CA VAL A 47 14.69 -6.52 -2.14
C VAL A 47 15.89 -5.58 -2.12
N ARG A 48 15.69 -4.26 -2.29
CA ARG A 48 16.77 -3.26 -2.16
C ARG A 48 17.47 -3.37 -0.81
N GLN A 49 16.73 -3.32 0.28
CA GLN A 49 17.29 -3.36 1.64
C GLN A 49 18.00 -4.69 1.93
N TRP A 50 17.36 -5.80 1.54
CA TRP A 50 17.95 -7.13 1.70
C TRP A 50 19.25 -7.26 0.90
N THR A 51 19.24 -6.86 -0.38
CA THR A 51 20.41 -6.90 -1.27
C THR A 51 21.56 -6.06 -0.72
N THR A 52 21.27 -4.83 -0.27
CA THR A 52 22.28 -3.97 0.35
C THR A 52 22.95 -4.67 1.55
N ARG A 53 22.17 -5.29 2.44
CA ARG A 53 22.71 -6.05 3.59
C ARG A 53 23.52 -7.28 3.16
N GLN A 54 23.09 -8.00 2.13
CA GLN A 54 23.80 -9.17 1.65
C GLN A 54 25.12 -8.79 0.96
N LEU A 55 25.10 -7.72 0.18
CA LEU A 55 26.30 -7.19 -0.48
C LEU A 55 27.32 -6.66 0.53
N SER A 56 26.88 -5.97 1.59
CA SER A 56 27.79 -5.47 2.64
C SER A 56 28.56 -6.61 3.35
N ARG A 57 28.05 -7.83 3.32
CA ARG A 57 28.72 -9.02 3.87
C ARG A 57 29.66 -9.68 2.88
N ARG A 58 29.64 -9.31 1.60
CA ARG A 58 30.38 -9.96 0.49
C ARG A 58 31.39 -9.04 -0.17
N LEU A 59 31.06 -7.76 -0.29
CA LEU A 59 31.92 -6.74 -0.90
C LEU A 59 32.79 -6.07 0.18
N GLY A 60 33.89 -5.41 -0.23
CA GLY A 60 34.76 -4.64 0.64
C GLY A 60 35.83 -5.46 1.39
N ALA A 61 35.97 -6.74 1.11
CA ALA A 61 37.08 -7.53 1.63
C ALA A 61 38.37 -7.18 0.89
N SER A 62 39.34 -6.51 1.57
CA SER A 62 40.65 -6.31 0.99
C SER A 62 41.38 -7.65 0.81
N HIS A 63 41.95 -7.86 -0.35
CA HIS A 63 42.62 -9.12 -0.75
C HIS A 63 43.75 -9.58 0.20
N ASP A 64 44.26 -8.71 1.04
CA ASP A 64 45.45 -8.96 1.90
C ASP A 64 45.16 -9.25 3.38
N CYS A 65 43.92 -9.18 3.80
CA CYS A 65 43.57 -9.47 5.18
C CYS A 65 42.49 -10.56 5.24
N ALA A 66 42.74 -11.58 6.05
CA ALA A 66 41.75 -12.56 6.50
C ALA A 66 40.61 -11.89 7.34
N VAL A 67 40.31 -10.62 7.08
CA VAL A 67 39.31 -9.79 7.75
C VAL A 67 38.03 -9.90 6.92
N ARG A 68 36.93 -10.14 7.62
CA ARG A 68 35.55 -10.14 7.13
C ARG A 68 35.28 -8.90 6.26
N ALA A 69 34.37 -9.02 5.31
CA ALA A 69 33.80 -7.88 4.57
C ALA A 69 33.61 -6.68 5.51
N ASP A 70 33.99 -5.49 5.07
CA ASP A 70 34.01 -4.27 5.91
C ASP A 70 32.60 -3.73 6.25
N GLY A 71 31.52 -4.35 5.72
CA GLY A 71 30.15 -3.96 5.95
C GLY A 71 29.68 -2.76 5.12
N ILE A 72 30.49 -2.31 4.16
CA ILE A 72 30.20 -1.12 3.34
C ILE A 72 29.70 -1.52 1.96
N VAL A 73 28.59 -0.88 1.53
CA VAL A 73 28.11 -0.88 0.14
C VAL A 73 28.00 0.57 -0.29
N ALA A 74 28.80 0.99 -1.23
CA ALA A 74 28.85 2.37 -1.72
C ALA A 74 28.82 2.42 -3.24
N ASN A 75 28.43 3.58 -3.78
CA ASN A 75 28.41 3.87 -5.21
C ASN A 75 27.57 2.90 -6.05
N ILE A 76 26.45 2.40 -5.47
CA ILE A 76 25.46 1.56 -6.16
C ILE A 76 24.12 2.27 -6.12
N GLU A 77 23.55 2.53 -7.28
CA GLU A 77 22.19 3.01 -7.44
C GLU A 77 21.22 1.84 -7.55
N PHE A 78 20.12 1.91 -6.79
CA PHE A 78 19.06 0.90 -6.81
C PHE A 78 17.73 1.51 -7.32
N PRO A 79 17.60 1.79 -8.64
CA PRO A 79 16.34 2.25 -9.19
C PRO A 79 15.30 1.13 -9.24
N PHE A 80 14.01 1.51 -9.25
CA PHE A 80 12.94 0.59 -9.62
C PHE A 80 12.80 0.56 -11.16
N PRO A 81 12.31 -0.56 -11.75
CA PRO A 81 12.20 -0.70 -13.20
C PRO A 81 11.44 0.45 -13.90
N ASP A 82 10.37 0.95 -13.28
CA ASP A 82 9.59 2.06 -13.86
C ASP A 82 10.40 3.37 -13.92
N GLY A 83 11.09 3.74 -12.84
CA GLY A 83 11.95 4.93 -12.82
C GLY A 83 13.16 4.80 -13.76
N LEU A 84 13.70 3.59 -13.88
CA LEU A 84 14.77 3.31 -14.84
C LEU A 84 14.25 3.44 -16.28
N LEU A 85 13.06 2.88 -16.59
CA LEU A 85 12.45 3.01 -17.90
C LEU A 85 12.23 4.48 -18.28
N THR A 86 11.68 5.28 -17.37
CA THR A 86 11.47 6.72 -17.59
C THR A 86 12.79 7.43 -17.94
N ARG A 87 13.88 7.13 -17.22
CA ARG A 87 15.22 7.68 -17.52
C ARG A 87 15.74 7.23 -18.89
N LEU A 88 15.61 5.94 -19.22
CA LEU A 88 16.03 5.40 -20.52
C LEU A 88 15.23 5.91 -21.70
N LEU A 89 13.98 6.31 -21.48
CA LEU A 89 13.16 6.95 -22.52
C LEU A 89 13.44 8.46 -22.67
N GLY A 90 14.43 9.01 -21.92
CA GLY A 90 14.77 10.42 -22.01
C GLY A 90 13.63 11.35 -21.58
N ALA A 91 12.79 10.90 -20.62
CA ALA A 91 11.73 11.74 -20.09
C ALA A 91 12.32 12.96 -19.38
N PRO A 92 11.72 14.16 -19.53
CA PRO A 92 12.14 15.35 -18.79
C PRO A 92 11.91 15.19 -17.29
N ASP A 93 12.65 15.95 -16.47
CA ASP A 93 12.51 15.89 -15.00
C ASP A 93 11.06 16.13 -14.54
N SER A 94 10.32 17.02 -15.24
CA SER A 94 8.88 17.21 -15.06
C SER A 94 8.10 16.66 -16.25
N ASP A 95 7.98 15.35 -16.35
CA ASP A 95 7.24 14.71 -17.44
C ASP A 95 5.72 14.96 -17.29
N PRO A 96 5.07 15.66 -18.24
CA PRO A 96 3.62 15.89 -18.21
C PRO A 96 2.81 14.59 -18.33
N TRP A 97 3.43 13.52 -18.83
CA TRP A 97 2.84 12.17 -18.88
C TRP A 97 3.03 11.36 -17.59
N ALA A 98 3.83 11.85 -16.64
CA ALA A 98 3.89 11.23 -15.32
C ALA A 98 2.49 11.20 -14.70
N LEU A 99 2.13 10.09 -14.05
CA LEU A 99 0.78 9.87 -13.54
C LEU A 99 0.28 11.00 -12.62
N SER A 100 1.18 11.58 -11.81
CA SER A 100 0.91 12.76 -10.96
C SER A 100 0.44 13.99 -11.75
N ASN A 101 0.97 14.21 -12.95
CA ASN A 101 0.62 15.34 -13.82
C ASN A 101 -0.54 14.99 -14.75
N LEU A 102 -0.53 13.78 -15.29
CA LEU A 102 -1.53 13.29 -16.24
C LEU A 102 -2.97 13.35 -15.67
N VAL A 103 -3.13 13.07 -14.36
CA VAL A 103 -4.43 13.15 -13.67
C VAL A 103 -5.09 14.51 -13.84
N TRP A 104 -4.31 15.59 -13.70
CA TRP A 104 -4.83 16.95 -13.79
C TRP A 104 -5.22 17.35 -15.22
N VAL A 105 -4.44 16.91 -16.21
CA VAL A 105 -4.76 17.15 -17.63
C VAL A 105 -6.02 16.39 -18.01
N VAL A 106 -6.15 15.12 -17.59
CA VAL A 106 -7.36 14.31 -17.82
C VAL A 106 -8.57 14.95 -17.15
N LEU A 107 -8.43 15.44 -15.91
CA LEU A 107 -9.51 16.09 -15.16
C LEU A 107 -9.99 17.37 -15.86
N ASP A 108 -9.06 18.22 -16.29
CA ASP A 108 -9.35 19.47 -17.01
C ASP A 108 -10.11 19.17 -18.33
N GLU A 109 -9.66 18.18 -19.10
CA GLU A 109 -10.33 17.76 -20.35
C GLU A 109 -11.70 17.13 -20.11
N LEU A 110 -11.89 16.39 -19.04
CA LEU A 110 -13.21 15.85 -18.64
C LEU A 110 -14.18 16.97 -18.24
N GLN A 111 -13.72 17.96 -17.48
CA GLN A 111 -14.55 19.09 -17.07
C GLN A 111 -14.94 20.00 -18.25
N ARG A 112 -14.01 20.27 -19.17
CA ARG A 112 -14.27 21.02 -20.41
C ARG A 112 -15.23 20.30 -21.33
N GLY A 113 -15.09 18.97 -21.42
CA GLY A 113 -15.94 18.11 -22.21
C GLY A 113 -17.21 17.64 -21.51
N ALA A 114 -17.59 18.25 -20.39
CA ALA A 114 -18.78 17.85 -19.66
C ALA A 114 -20.05 18.02 -20.53
N GLY A 115 -20.78 16.91 -20.71
CA GLY A 115 -21.96 16.86 -21.59
C GLY A 115 -21.66 16.62 -23.07
N ASP A 116 -20.39 16.53 -23.48
CA ASP A 116 -20.04 16.19 -24.87
C ASP A 116 -20.39 14.72 -25.19
N ALA A 117 -21.18 14.52 -26.22
CA ALA A 117 -21.59 13.20 -26.68
C ALA A 117 -20.39 12.34 -27.17
N ALA A 118 -19.29 12.97 -27.61
CA ALA A 118 -18.09 12.26 -28.06
C ALA A 118 -17.37 11.56 -26.91
N LEU A 119 -17.41 12.13 -25.69
CA LEU A 119 -16.86 11.53 -24.48
C LEU A 119 -17.79 10.52 -23.81
N GLY A 120 -19.01 10.34 -24.31
CA GLY A 120 -19.91 9.29 -23.88
C GLY A 120 -20.11 9.21 -22.36
N PRO A 121 -19.86 8.05 -21.73
CA PRO A 121 -20.00 7.88 -20.29
C PRO A 121 -18.97 8.70 -19.48
N ALA A 122 -17.79 8.99 -20.02
CA ALA A 122 -16.75 9.73 -19.31
C ALA A 122 -17.14 11.20 -19.06
N GLY A 123 -17.90 11.81 -19.99
CA GLY A 123 -18.43 13.17 -19.82
C GLY A 123 -19.61 13.29 -18.84
N ARG A 124 -19.99 12.21 -18.17
CA ARG A 124 -21.08 12.17 -17.19
C ARG A 124 -20.62 11.51 -15.90
N VAL A 125 -20.57 12.25 -14.81
CA VAL A 125 -20.38 11.68 -13.47
C VAL A 125 -21.72 11.17 -12.96
N ALA A 126 -21.86 9.87 -12.73
CA ALA A 126 -23.04 9.28 -12.15
C ALA A 126 -23.14 9.67 -10.67
N ALA A 127 -24.32 10.15 -10.24
CA ALA A 127 -24.60 10.38 -8.82
C ALA A 127 -24.41 9.06 -8.05
N GLY A 128 -23.38 8.99 -7.22
CA GLY A 128 -23.02 7.80 -6.47
C GLY A 128 -24.11 7.38 -5.49
N THR A 129 -24.69 6.21 -5.66
CA THR A 129 -25.49 5.54 -4.64
C THR A 129 -24.56 5.00 -3.56
N LYS A 130 -24.49 5.69 -2.41
CA LYS A 130 -23.75 5.20 -1.23
C LYS A 130 -24.40 3.89 -0.76
N ARG A 131 -23.68 2.77 -0.90
CA ARG A 131 -23.98 1.56 -0.12
C ARG A 131 -23.34 1.74 1.26
N ALA A 132 -24.18 1.65 2.29
CA ALA A 132 -23.72 1.69 3.68
C ALA A 132 -22.80 0.50 3.97
N GLY A 133 -21.59 0.76 4.49
CA GLY A 133 -20.66 -0.26 5.00
C GLY A 133 -19.39 -0.51 4.20
N GLN A 134 -19.13 0.18 3.08
CA GLN A 134 -17.85 0.09 2.36
C GLN A 134 -16.93 1.26 2.72
N VAL A 135 -15.67 0.93 3.01
CA VAL A 135 -14.55 1.89 3.08
C VAL A 135 -14.56 2.70 1.77
N PRO A 136 -14.48 4.05 1.81
CA PRO A 136 -14.47 4.84 0.60
C PRO A 136 -13.19 4.56 -0.19
N GLN A 137 -13.28 3.68 -1.16
CA GLN A 137 -12.34 3.72 -2.29
C GLN A 137 -12.64 5.02 -3.06
N PRO A 138 -11.65 5.67 -3.72
CA PRO A 138 -11.89 6.82 -4.58
C PRO A 138 -12.99 6.41 -5.56
N SER A 139 -14.20 6.82 -5.24
CA SER A 139 -15.39 6.34 -5.94
C SER A 139 -15.31 6.92 -7.35
N ASN A 140 -15.44 6.09 -8.40
CA ASN A 140 -15.65 6.50 -9.79
C ASN A 140 -16.85 7.46 -9.96
N GLY A 141 -17.44 7.92 -8.87
CA GLY A 141 -18.55 8.86 -8.79
C GLY A 141 -18.16 10.33 -8.67
N THR A 142 -16.87 10.65 -8.51
CA THR A 142 -16.35 12.03 -8.52
C THR A 142 -15.55 12.30 -9.77
N TRP A 143 -15.41 13.57 -10.17
CA TRP A 143 -14.60 13.94 -11.32
C TRP A 143 -13.13 13.56 -11.13
N TYR A 144 -12.58 13.85 -9.96
CA TYR A 144 -11.20 13.48 -9.62
C TYR A 144 -10.98 11.96 -9.62
N GLY A 145 -11.85 11.20 -8.96
CA GLY A 145 -11.75 9.74 -8.94
C GLY A 145 -11.82 9.12 -10.34
N ARG A 146 -12.66 9.70 -11.22
CA ARG A 146 -12.75 9.28 -12.63
C ARG A 146 -11.50 9.63 -13.42
N ALA A 147 -11.00 10.85 -13.26
CA ALA A 147 -9.76 11.29 -13.93
C ALA A 147 -8.56 10.45 -13.49
N ARG A 148 -8.43 10.19 -12.18
CA ARG A 148 -7.37 9.35 -11.62
C ARG A 148 -7.40 7.94 -12.18
N HIS A 149 -8.59 7.35 -12.26
CA HIS A 149 -8.78 6.03 -12.85
C HIS A 149 -8.40 5.99 -14.35
N LEU A 150 -8.84 6.97 -15.13
CA LEU A 150 -8.53 7.02 -16.57
C LEU A 150 -7.06 7.33 -16.85
N ALA A 151 -6.44 8.18 -16.04
CA ALA A 151 -5.00 8.43 -16.11
C ALA A 151 -4.19 7.15 -15.85
N ASP A 152 -4.60 6.35 -14.85
CA ASP A 152 -3.99 5.04 -14.57
C ASP A 152 -4.17 4.06 -15.75
N LEU A 153 -5.34 4.06 -16.39
CA LEU A 153 -5.56 3.25 -17.60
C LEU A 153 -4.62 3.68 -18.74
N PHE A 154 -4.51 4.97 -19.00
CA PHE A 154 -3.66 5.50 -20.09
C PHE A 154 -2.17 5.26 -19.84
N ASP A 155 -1.71 5.42 -18.59
CA ASP A 155 -0.34 5.07 -18.20
C ASP A 155 -0.08 3.57 -18.40
N ARG A 156 -1.01 2.72 -17.97
CA ARG A 156 -0.93 1.28 -18.12
C ARG A 156 -0.96 0.85 -19.60
N TYR A 157 -1.79 1.48 -20.44
CA TYR A 157 -1.79 1.21 -21.88
C TYR A 157 -0.46 1.59 -22.53
N SER A 158 0.13 2.70 -22.13
CA SER A 158 1.43 3.14 -22.65
C SER A 158 2.56 2.14 -22.33
N ARG A 159 2.50 1.49 -21.16
CA ARG A 159 3.52 0.52 -20.71
C ARG A 159 3.30 -0.90 -21.24
N HIS A 160 2.04 -1.36 -21.28
CA HIS A 160 1.71 -2.74 -21.65
C HIS A 160 1.31 -2.90 -23.11
N ARG A 161 0.78 -1.87 -23.74
CA ARG A 161 0.31 -1.87 -25.14
C ARG A 161 0.70 -0.57 -25.85
N PRO A 162 2.02 -0.28 -25.98
CA PRO A 162 2.45 0.97 -26.63
C PRO A 162 1.88 1.12 -28.04
N GLU A 163 1.73 0.05 -28.79
CA GLU A 163 1.15 0.10 -30.13
C GLU A 163 -0.33 0.55 -30.14
N LEU A 164 -1.14 0.18 -29.14
CA LEU A 164 -2.51 0.66 -28.99
C LEU A 164 -2.56 2.19 -28.94
N VAL A 165 -1.74 2.77 -28.08
CA VAL A 165 -1.66 4.22 -27.86
C VAL A 165 -1.13 4.94 -29.12
N ARG A 166 -0.14 4.36 -29.78
CA ARG A 166 0.40 4.89 -31.07
C ARG A 166 -0.66 4.89 -32.17
N GLN A 167 -1.47 3.84 -32.27
CA GLN A 167 -2.57 3.80 -33.25
C GLN A 167 -3.60 4.89 -32.95
N TRP A 168 -3.93 5.15 -31.70
CA TRP A 168 -4.81 6.26 -31.33
C TRP A 168 -4.21 7.62 -31.70
N ALA A 169 -2.90 7.81 -31.47
CA ALA A 169 -2.18 9.01 -31.88
C ALA A 169 -2.23 9.23 -33.40
N ALA A 170 -2.14 8.13 -34.19
CA ALA A 170 -2.25 8.16 -35.63
C ALA A 170 -3.70 8.34 -36.14
N GLY A 171 -4.70 8.47 -35.26
CA GLY A 171 -6.10 8.65 -35.62
C GLY A 171 -6.89 7.35 -35.84
N ASN A 172 -6.29 6.19 -35.61
CA ASN A 172 -6.93 4.89 -35.78
C ASN A 172 -7.61 4.46 -34.48
N ASP A 173 -8.92 4.27 -34.52
CA ASP A 173 -9.72 3.77 -33.39
C ASP A 173 -9.63 2.24 -33.34
N VAL A 174 -8.71 1.70 -32.56
CA VAL A 174 -8.48 0.26 -32.40
C VAL A 174 -8.67 -0.19 -30.97
N ASP A 175 -9.08 -1.46 -30.79
CA ASP A 175 -9.17 -2.13 -29.49
C ASP A 175 -7.80 -2.62 -28.99
N GLY A 176 -7.75 -3.26 -27.81
CA GLY A 176 -6.53 -3.81 -27.21
C GLY A 176 -5.82 -4.88 -28.06
N ARG A 177 -6.40 -5.33 -29.19
CA ARG A 177 -5.83 -6.28 -30.15
C ARG A 177 -5.49 -5.68 -31.51
N GLY A 178 -5.73 -4.37 -31.65
CA GLY A 178 -5.53 -3.68 -32.95
C GLY A 178 -6.66 -3.84 -33.95
N HIS A 179 -7.82 -4.37 -33.52
CA HIS A 179 -8.97 -4.44 -34.39
C HIS A 179 -9.70 -3.11 -34.43
N PRO A 180 -10.15 -2.64 -35.60
CA PRO A 180 -10.93 -1.41 -35.72
C PRO A 180 -12.19 -1.47 -34.86
N MET A 181 -12.37 -0.46 -34.02
CA MET A 181 -13.57 -0.30 -33.21
C MET A 181 -14.64 0.43 -34.01
N THR A 182 -15.86 -0.11 -34.04
CA THR A 182 -17.01 0.51 -34.68
C THR A 182 -18.08 0.85 -33.64
N ARG A 183 -18.83 1.93 -33.88
CA ARG A 183 -20.01 2.24 -33.04
C ARG A 183 -21.01 1.09 -33.19
N SER A 184 -21.18 0.32 -32.12
CA SER A 184 -22.21 -0.73 -32.09
C SER A 184 -23.57 -0.10 -31.76
N PRO A 185 -24.59 -0.32 -32.62
CA PRO A 185 -25.94 0.16 -32.35
C PRO A 185 -26.64 -0.52 -31.16
N ARG A 186 -26.07 -1.65 -30.65
CA ARG A 186 -26.68 -2.53 -29.68
C ARG A 186 -26.12 -2.40 -28.24
N SER A 187 -24.90 -1.91 -28.05
CA SER A 187 -24.37 -1.57 -26.73
C SER A 187 -24.25 -0.06 -26.62
N GLY A 188 -25.01 0.55 -25.73
CA GLY A 188 -25.08 2.01 -25.57
C GLY A 188 -23.76 2.69 -25.11
N ALA A 189 -22.66 1.94 -25.03
CA ALA A 189 -21.34 2.44 -24.70
C ALA A 189 -20.31 1.80 -25.64
N SER A 190 -19.93 2.51 -26.70
CA SER A 190 -18.76 2.18 -27.49
C SER A 190 -17.52 2.71 -26.78
N PRO A 191 -16.40 1.96 -26.68
CA PRO A 191 -15.15 2.45 -26.06
C PRO A 191 -14.43 3.53 -26.86
N LEU A 192 -14.97 3.97 -28.00
CA LEU A 192 -14.43 5.05 -28.84
C LEU A 192 -14.18 6.37 -28.09
N TRP A 193 -14.91 6.62 -26.99
CA TRP A 193 -14.69 7.79 -26.16
C TRP A 193 -13.29 7.82 -25.50
N GLN A 194 -12.68 6.66 -25.24
CA GLN A 194 -11.32 6.60 -24.69
C GLN A 194 -10.29 7.09 -25.71
N CYS A 195 -10.41 6.68 -26.97
CA CYS A 195 -9.55 7.16 -28.05
C CYS A 195 -9.67 8.68 -28.22
N GLU A 196 -10.90 9.18 -28.17
CA GLU A 196 -11.17 10.62 -28.28
C GLU A 196 -10.60 11.40 -27.09
N LEU A 197 -10.84 10.95 -25.87
CA LEU A 197 -10.28 11.58 -24.66
C LEU A 197 -8.75 11.57 -24.70
N TRP A 198 -8.15 10.44 -25.04
CA TRP A 198 -6.71 10.31 -25.13
C TRP A 198 -6.12 11.28 -26.15
N ARG A 199 -6.73 11.43 -27.35
CA ARG A 199 -6.29 12.39 -28.35
C ARG A 199 -6.39 13.84 -27.86
N ARG A 200 -7.44 14.20 -27.11
CA ARG A 200 -7.56 15.53 -26.48
C ARG A 200 -6.45 15.78 -25.47
N VAL A 201 -6.20 14.81 -24.60
CA VAL A 201 -5.09 14.85 -23.62
C VAL A 201 -3.76 14.99 -24.36
N ARG A 202 -3.51 14.18 -25.42
CA ARG A 202 -2.29 14.24 -26.23
C ARG A 202 -2.10 15.61 -26.90
N ALA A 203 -3.18 16.17 -27.46
CA ALA A 203 -3.14 17.51 -28.07
C ALA A 203 -2.91 18.61 -27.03
N ARG A 204 -3.36 18.44 -25.81
CA ARG A 204 -3.18 19.37 -24.70
C ARG A 204 -1.74 19.37 -24.18
N ILE A 205 -1.13 18.19 -24.06
CA ILE A 205 0.25 18.02 -23.60
C ILE A 205 1.24 18.45 -24.69
N ASP A 206 0.94 18.22 -25.96
CA ASP A 206 1.77 18.52 -27.15
C ASP A 206 3.20 17.94 -27.14
N GLU A 207 3.45 16.98 -26.26
CA GLU A 207 4.70 16.22 -26.19
C GLU A 207 4.44 14.75 -26.53
N PRO A 208 5.41 14.05 -27.16
CA PRO A 208 5.27 12.63 -27.42
C PRO A 208 4.94 11.85 -26.16
N SER A 209 3.94 10.98 -26.25
CA SER A 209 3.61 10.06 -25.13
C SER A 209 4.76 9.08 -24.86
N PRO A 210 4.82 8.44 -23.68
CA PRO A 210 5.82 7.40 -23.39
C PRO A 210 5.88 6.31 -24.45
N ALA A 211 4.73 5.93 -25.05
CA ALA A 211 4.67 4.96 -26.11
C ALA A 211 5.25 5.46 -27.45
N GLU A 212 5.07 6.75 -27.77
CA GLU A 212 5.68 7.38 -28.94
C GLU A 212 7.19 7.54 -28.75
N ARG A 213 7.64 8.04 -27.56
CA ARG A 213 9.06 8.13 -27.20
C ARG A 213 9.77 6.77 -27.27
N LEU A 214 9.12 5.72 -26.77
CA LEU A 214 9.66 4.36 -26.88
C LEU A 214 9.92 3.96 -28.35
N ALA A 215 8.96 4.23 -29.22
CA ALA A 215 9.10 3.89 -30.63
C ALA A 215 10.24 4.69 -31.29
N GLU A 216 10.32 5.99 -31.02
CA GLU A 216 11.41 6.84 -31.50
C GLU A 216 12.78 6.36 -31.01
N GLN A 217 12.87 5.94 -29.74
CA GLN A 217 14.10 5.38 -29.18
C GLN A 217 14.49 4.06 -29.85
N LEU A 218 13.54 3.19 -30.12
CA LEU A 218 13.80 1.90 -30.79
C LEU A 218 14.12 2.06 -32.29
N ASP A 219 13.51 3.03 -32.98
CA ASP A 219 13.73 3.28 -34.40
C ASP A 219 15.08 3.97 -34.72
N GLY A 220 15.62 4.72 -33.74
CA GLY A 220 16.90 5.42 -33.86
C GLY A 220 17.87 5.10 -32.74
N ILE A 221 17.93 3.85 -32.30
CA ILE A 221 18.52 3.45 -31.03
C ILE A 221 20.00 3.81 -30.93
N ASP A 222 20.79 3.64 -32.00
CA ASP A 222 22.22 3.96 -32.02
C ASP A 222 22.49 5.44 -31.80
N ASP A 223 21.71 6.33 -32.42
CA ASP A 223 21.86 7.77 -32.30
C ASP A 223 21.22 8.32 -31.02
N ASN A 224 20.18 7.69 -30.54
CA ASN A 224 19.40 8.15 -29.37
C ASN A 224 20.04 7.71 -28.06
N LEU A 225 20.51 6.46 -27.95
CA LEU A 225 21.24 6.00 -26.75
C LEU A 225 22.60 6.72 -26.58
N ALA A 226 23.21 7.21 -27.67
CA ALA A 226 24.40 8.07 -27.60
C ALA A 226 24.13 9.43 -26.95
N ARG A 227 22.86 9.85 -26.85
CA ARG A 227 22.45 11.10 -26.19
C ARG A 227 22.03 10.89 -24.73
N ILE A 228 21.75 9.66 -24.33
CA ILE A 228 21.38 9.28 -22.96
C ILE A 228 22.66 8.80 -22.28
N GLU A 229 22.93 9.30 -21.09
CA GLU A 229 24.05 8.86 -20.28
C GLU A 229 23.74 7.45 -19.73
N LEU A 230 24.09 6.43 -20.54
CA LEU A 230 23.91 5.04 -20.12
C LEU A 230 24.95 4.69 -19.05
N PRO A 231 24.55 3.92 -18.01
CA PRO A 231 25.53 3.39 -17.09
C PRO A 231 26.47 2.42 -17.82
N PRO A 232 27.75 2.37 -17.46
CA PRO A 232 28.69 1.41 -18.08
C PRO A 232 28.22 -0.03 -17.87
N ARG A 233 27.54 -0.28 -16.76
CA ARG A 233 26.98 -1.59 -16.40
C ARG A 233 25.59 -1.45 -15.79
N LEU A 234 24.65 -2.24 -16.31
CA LEU A 234 23.26 -2.30 -15.85
C LEU A 234 22.91 -3.73 -15.40
N THR A 235 22.39 -3.87 -14.20
CA THR A 235 21.90 -5.15 -13.70
C THR A 235 20.45 -5.05 -13.28
N LEU A 236 19.61 -5.96 -13.75
CA LEU A 236 18.26 -6.15 -13.24
C LEU A 236 18.27 -7.34 -12.27
N PHE A 237 17.88 -7.12 -11.02
CA PHE A 237 18.07 -8.12 -9.95
C PHE A 237 16.76 -8.50 -9.25
N GLY A 238 16.49 -9.80 -9.15
CA GLY A 238 15.40 -10.35 -8.34
C GLY A 238 14.00 -10.03 -8.86
N LEU A 239 13.86 -9.78 -10.15
CA LEU A 239 12.58 -9.55 -10.81
C LEU A 239 11.95 -10.88 -11.22
N SER A 240 10.65 -11.05 -10.98
CA SER A 240 9.85 -12.21 -11.44
C SER A 240 8.84 -11.85 -12.54
N ALA A 241 8.63 -10.57 -12.79
CA ALA A 241 7.79 -10.05 -13.87
C ALA A 241 8.31 -8.70 -14.33
N LEU A 242 8.15 -8.41 -15.62
CA LEU A 242 8.43 -7.12 -16.24
C LEU A 242 7.34 -6.80 -17.28
N PRO A 243 7.00 -5.51 -17.46
CA PRO A 243 6.17 -5.09 -18.58
C PRO A 243 6.75 -5.53 -19.92
N PRO A 244 5.92 -5.86 -20.91
CA PRO A 244 6.38 -6.38 -22.22
C PRO A 244 7.37 -5.47 -22.96
N VAL A 245 7.32 -4.17 -22.71
CA VAL A 245 8.23 -3.16 -23.28
C VAL A 245 9.70 -3.48 -23.02
N TRP A 246 10.03 -4.05 -21.86
CA TRP A 246 11.40 -4.40 -21.50
C TRP A 246 12.01 -5.47 -22.40
N PHE A 247 11.18 -6.41 -22.87
CA PHE A 247 11.67 -7.49 -23.76
C PHE A 247 12.09 -6.98 -25.14
N SER A 248 11.63 -5.80 -25.55
CA SER A 248 12.11 -5.12 -26.75
C SER A 248 13.32 -4.22 -26.48
N LEU A 249 13.38 -3.62 -25.32
CA LEU A 249 14.43 -2.65 -24.95
C LEU A 249 15.75 -3.33 -24.53
N LEU A 250 15.70 -4.43 -23.76
CA LEU A 250 16.88 -5.09 -23.22
C LEU A 250 17.89 -5.56 -24.28
N PRO A 251 17.48 -6.18 -25.43
CA PRO A 251 18.43 -6.53 -26.49
C PRO A 251 19.18 -5.33 -27.03
N ALA A 252 18.44 -4.26 -27.27
CA ALA A 252 18.99 -3.03 -27.80
C ALA A 252 19.97 -2.36 -26.80
N LEU A 253 19.66 -2.35 -25.51
CA LEU A 253 20.59 -1.86 -24.48
C LEU A 253 21.87 -2.69 -24.42
N GLY A 254 21.76 -4.02 -24.62
CA GLY A 254 22.93 -4.92 -24.58
C GLY A 254 23.93 -4.67 -25.69
N GLU A 255 23.56 -3.99 -26.78
CA GLU A 255 24.48 -3.56 -27.85
C GLU A 255 25.33 -2.34 -27.43
N HIS A 256 24.89 -1.58 -26.40
CA HIS A 256 25.55 -0.32 -25.99
C HIS A 256 26.12 -0.32 -24.57
N CYS A 257 25.66 -1.20 -23.70
CA CYS A 257 26.21 -1.34 -22.35
C CYS A 257 26.20 -2.79 -21.89
N ASP A 258 26.97 -3.09 -20.84
CA ASP A 258 27.02 -4.44 -20.24
C ASP A 258 25.75 -4.69 -19.41
N VAL A 259 24.78 -5.42 -19.97
CA VAL A 259 23.49 -5.73 -19.34
C VAL A 259 23.46 -7.15 -18.82
N ALA A 260 23.08 -7.32 -17.55
CA ALA A 260 22.75 -8.61 -16.96
C ALA A 260 21.36 -8.62 -16.31
N VAL A 261 20.67 -9.74 -16.43
CA VAL A 261 19.38 -9.96 -15.79
C VAL A 261 19.46 -11.19 -14.90
N LEU A 262 19.34 -10.98 -13.59
CA LEU A 262 19.30 -12.01 -12.56
C LEU A 262 17.82 -12.22 -12.20
N TRP A 263 17.22 -13.22 -12.85
CA TRP A 263 15.78 -13.42 -12.89
C TRP A 263 15.31 -14.42 -11.84
N LEU A 264 14.21 -14.10 -11.14
CA LEU A 264 13.60 -14.96 -10.14
C LEU A 264 12.46 -15.77 -10.75
N THR A 265 12.48 -17.09 -10.56
CA THR A 265 11.42 -18.00 -10.97
C THR A 265 11.04 -18.97 -9.85
N PRO A 266 9.77 -19.36 -9.69
CA PRO A 266 9.37 -20.32 -8.67
C PRO A 266 9.83 -21.75 -8.95
N SER A 267 10.17 -22.10 -10.20
CA SER A 267 10.58 -23.44 -10.62
C SER A 267 11.41 -23.41 -11.89
N LEU A 268 12.65 -23.87 -11.82
CA LEU A 268 13.53 -24.00 -12.99
C LEU A 268 13.04 -25.05 -14.02
N PRO A 269 12.50 -26.22 -13.63
CA PRO A 269 11.91 -27.15 -14.58
C PRO A 269 10.73 -26.53 -15.36
N GLN A 270 9.84 -25.80 -14.67
CA GLN A 270 8.74 -25.11 -15.36
C GLN A 270 9.25 -23.99 -16.27
N TRP A 271 10.22 -23.20 -15.79
CA TRP A 271 10.86 -22.15 -16.56
C TRP A 271 11.39 -22.67 -17.91
N ARG A 272 12.18 -23.75 -17.90
CA ARG A 272 12.77 -24.34 -19.12
C ARG A 272 11.70 -24.70 -20.14
N VAL A 273 10.64 -25.40 -19.70
CA VAL A 273 9.54 -25.80 -20.58
C VAL A 273 8.83 -24.59 -21.19
N MET A 274 8.57 -23.55 -20.39
CA MET A 274 7.88 -22.36 -20.88
C MET A 274 8.77 -21.49 -21.77
N HIS A 275 10.03 -21.35 -21.44
CA HIS A 275 11.03 -20.64 -22.25
C HIS A 275 11.19 -21.30 -23.62
N GLU A 276 11.33 -22.62 -23.70
CA GLU A 276 11.40 -23.36 -24.97
C GLU A 276 10.12 -23.19 -25.80
N ARG A 277 8.94 -23.22 -25.16
CA ARG A 277 7.66 -22.94 -25.84
C ARG A 277 7.59 -21.50 -26.35
N GLY A 278 8.20 -20.55 -25.63
CA GLY A 278 8.34 -19.16 -26.02
C GLY A 278 9.21 -19.00 -27.27
N ALA A 279 10.33 -19.70 -27.38
CA ALA A 279 11.27 -19.61 -28.48
C ALA A 279 10.64 -19.92 -29.86
N ALA A 280 9.53 -20.66 -29.88
CA ALA A 280 8.75 -20.92 -31.07
C ALA A 280 7.83 -19.74 -31.49
N LYS A 281 7.72 -18.69 -30.68
CA LYS A 281 6.89 -17.52 -30.92
C LYS A 281 7.76 -16.34 -31.33
N ARG A 282 7.19 -15.43 -32.11
CA ARG A 282 7.80 -14.13 -32.42
C ARG A 282 6.96 -13.04 -31.73
N LEU A 283 7.63 -12.15 -31.01
CA LEU A 283 7.01 -10.93 -30.53
C LEU A 283 6.89 -9.96 -31.70
N GLY A 284 5.67 -9.49 -31.94
CA GLY A 284 5.37 -8.42 -32.88
C GLY A 284 4.89 -7.18 -32.12
N PRO A 285 4.50 -6.12 -32.84
CA PRO A 285 3.92 -4.91 -32.22
C PRO A 285 2.69 -5.20 -31.38
N TRP A 286 1.91 -6.22 -31.77
CA TRP A 286 0.78 -6.75 -31.02
C TRP A 286 1.16 -8.05 -30.32
N LEU A 287 0.99 -8.06 -29.01
CA LEU A 287 1.29 -9.24 -28.19
C LEU A 287 0.29 -10.38 -28.51
N PRO A 288 0.76 -11.65 -28.48
CA PRO A 288 -0.10 -12.80 -28.65
C PRO A 288 -1.21 -12.87 -27.59
N GLU A 289 -2.36 -13.46 -27.96
CA GLU A 289 -3.42 -13.74 -26.99
C GLU A 289 -2.89 -14.58 -25.84
N ARG A 290 -3.35 -14.26 -24.61
CA ARG A 290 -3.02 -15.02 -23.42
C ARG A 290 -3.39 -16.50 -23.58
N PRO A 291 -2.46 -17.44 -23.37
CA PRO A 291 -2.78 -18.86 -23.49
C PRO A 291 -3.85 -19.25 -22.47
N ARG A 292 -4.88 -19.97 -22.90
CA ARG A 292 -5.85 -20.55 -21.95
C ARG A 292 -5.16 -21.64 -21.14
N ALA A 293 -5.34 -21.60 -19.82
CA ALA A 293 -4.81 -22.63 -18.93
C ALA A 293 -5.28 -24.03 -19.38
N ARG A 294 -4.37 -24.90 -19.74
CA ARG A 294 -4.67 -26.30 -20.07
C ARG A 294 -4.54 -27.13 -18.80
N ARG A 295 -5.64 -27.75 -18.39
CA ARG A 295 -5.76 -28.60 -17.19
C ARG A 295 -4.92 -29.89 -17.19
N ARG A 296 -4.06 -30.15 -18.16
CA ARG A 296 -3.45 -31.46 -18.41
C ARG A 296 -1.92 -31.52 -18.46
N ASP A 297 -1.23 -30.46 -18.14
CA ASP A 297 0.24 -30.58 -17.98
C ASP A 297 0.48 -31.13 -16.58
N GLY A 298 0.85 -32.42 -16.46
CA GLY A 298 1.23 -33.02 -15.18
C GLY A 298 2.33 -32.21 -14.50
N GLY A 299 2.26 -32.07 -13.16
CA GLY A 299 3.18 -31.25 -12.39
C GLY A 299 2.52 -30.79 -11.09
N ASN A 300 3.14 -29.85 -10.40
CA ASN A 300 2.62 -29.29 -9.16
C ASN A 300 1.36 -28.46 -9.40
N PRO A 301 0.22 -28.78 -8.72
CA PRO A 301 -1.04 -28.06 -8.94
C PRO A 301 -1.01 -26.60 -8.50
N LEU A 302 -0.35 -26.28 -7.35
CA LEU A 302 -0.20 -24.90 -6.87
C LEU A 302 0.63 -24.09 -7.85
N LEU A 303 1.76 -24.62 -8.30
CA LEU A 303 2.60 -23.97 -9.29
C LEU A 303 1.83 -23.68 -10.58
N THR A 304 1.01 -24.62 -11.05
CA THR A 304 0.20 -24.45 -12.27
C THR A 304 -0.84 -23.36 -12.11
N ARG A 305 -1.48 -23.25 -10.94
CA ARG A 305 -2.58 -22.29 -10.68
C ARG A 305 -2.06 -20.92 -10.27
N TRP A 306 -0.92 -20.84 -9.54
CA TRP A 306 -0.47 -19.62 -8.87
C TRP A 306 0.66 -18.91 -9.60
N SER A 307 1.43 -19.57 -10.47
CA SER A 307 2.60 -18.99 -11.13
C SER A 307 2.33 -18.46 -12.54
N ARG A 308 1.08 -18.11 -12.88
CA ARG A 308 0.76 -17.64 -14.24
C ARG A 308 1.64 -16.46 -14.71
N PRO A 309 1.84 -15.38 -13.93
CA PRO A 309 2.73 -14.30 -14.36
C PRO A 309 4.16 -14.76 -14.64
N ALA A 310 4.71 -15.67 -13.82
CA ALA A 310 6.04 -16.24 -14.06
C ALA A 310 6.10 -17.12 -15.30
N GLN A 311 5.03 -17.90 -15.58
CA GLN A 311 4.92 -18.69 -16.81
C GLN A 311 4.86 -17.80 -18.06
N GLU A 312 4.08 -16.72 -18.01
CA GLU A 312 3.98 -15.74 -19.10
C GLU A 312 5.30 -15.01 -19.31
N ALA A 313 6.01 -14.64 -18.25
CA ALA A 313 7.34 -14.05 -18.33
C ALA A 313 8.36 -15.00 -18.99
N ALA A 314 8.36 -16.29 -18.62
CA ALA A 314 9.22 -17.28 -19.26
C ALA A 314 8.94 -17.45 -20.77
N LEU A 315 7.64 -17.37 -21.17
CA LEU A 315 7.26 -17.37 -22.59
C LEU A 315 7.76 -16.13 -23.32
N LEU A 316 7.70 -14.96 -22.70
CA LEU A 316 8.20 -13.70 -23.26
C LEU A 316 9.73 -13.72 -23.39
N TRP A 317 10.45 -14.21 -22.39
CA TRP A 317 11.90 -14.39 -22.46
C TRP A 317 12.31 -15.33 -23.62
N GLY A 318 11.64 -16.46 -23.76
CA GLY A 318 11.88 -17.37 -24.88
C GLY A 318 11.60 -16.74 -26.25
N ALA A 319 10.56 -15.95 -26.37
CA ALA A 319 10.16 -15.30 -27.63
C ALA A 319 11.08 -14.14 -28.04
N GLY A 320 11.61 -13.39 -27.05
CA GLY A 320 12.48 -12.23 -27.29
C GLY A 320 13.96 -12.56 -27.33
N HIS A 321 14.41 -13.64 -26.67
CA HIS A 321 15.81 -13.97 -26.43
C HIS A 321 16.12 -15.45 -26.63
N ALA A 322 15.64 -16.05 -27.69
CA ALA A 322 15.86 -17.47 -27.99
C ALA A 322 17.34 -17.87 -28.07
N SER A 323 18.25 -16.91 -28.20
CA SER A 323 19.69 -17.11 -28.37
C SER A 323 20.52 -16.65 -27.14
N ALA A 324 19.90 -16.05 -26.11
CA ALA A 324 20.63 -15.64 -24.91
C ALA A 324 21.18 -16.86 -24.15
N ALA A 325 22.46 -16.81 -23.77
CA ALA A 325 23.06 -17.81 -22.91
C ALA A 325 22.37 -17.80 -21.54
N THR A 326 21.42 -18.70 -21.34
CA THR A 326 20.72 -18.83 -20.06
C THR A 326 21.55 -19.69 -19.14
N ALA A 327 22.16 -19.09 -18.12
CA ALA A 327 22.78 -19.82 -17.03
C ALA A 327 21.72 -20.04 -15.92
N ALA A 328 21.50 -21.29 -15.54
CA ALA A 328 20.70 -21.61 -14.37
C ALA A 328 21.63 -21.77 -13.16
N VAL A 329 21.42 -21.00 -12.10
CA VAL A 329 22.12 -21.21 -10.84
C VAL A 329 21.25 -22.13 -9.99
N THR A 330 21.73 -23.33 -9.77
CA THR A 330 21.18 -24.24 -8.78
C THR A 330 22.18 -24.27 -7.62
N ASN A 331 22.00 -23.48 -6.62
CA ASN A 331 22.64 -23.75 -5.35
C ASN A 331 21.87 -24.91 -4.70
N GLU A 332 22.60 -25.87 -4.17
CA GLU A 332 21.99 -26.76 -3.18
C GLU A 332 21.55 -25.84 -2.03
N HIS A 333 20.28 -25.47 -2.05
CA HIS A 333 19.72 -24.83 -0.87
C HIS A 333 19.99 -25.79 0.29
N PRO A 334 20.60 -25.37 1.42
CA PRO A 334 20.41 -26.10 2.63
C PRO A 334 18.88 -26.15 2.78
N SER A 335 18.29 -27.25 2.35
CA SER A 335 16.87 -27.49 2.42
C SER A 335 16.49 -27.20 3.87
N VAL A 336 15.64 -26.21 4.08
CA VAL A 336 14.89 -26.08 5.31
C VAL A 336 14.34 -27.48 5.58
N GLY A 337 14.93 -28.19 6.54
CA GLY A 337 14.80 -29.59 6.81
C GLY A 337 13.95 -30.33 5.79
N GLU A 338 14.55 -31.11 4.90
CA GLU A 338 13.82 -32.02 3.97
C GLU A 338 12.77 -32.85 4.70
N THR A 339 12.74 -32.72 6.00
CA THR A 339 11.88 -33.41 6.95
C THR A 339 10.69 -32.59 7.45
N THR A 340 10.50 -31.34 7.01
CA THR A 340 9.36 -30.49 7.42
C THR A 340 8.30 -30.34 6.32
N VAL A 341 7.05 -30.07 6.72
CA VAL A 341 5.93 -29.86 5.80
C VAL A 341 6.21 -28.69 4.86
N LEU A 342 6.73 -27.56 5.37
CA LEU A 342 7.09 -26.41 4.54
C LEU A 342 8.21 -26.74 3.55
N GLY A 343 9.26 -27.43 3.99
CA GLY A 343 10.37 -27.82 3.13
C GLY A 343 9.94 -28.75 1.99
N GLN A 344 9.11 -29.74 2.28
CA GLN A 344 8.55 -30.66 1.26
C GLN A 344 7.64 -29.91 0.27
N LEU A 345 6.80 -29.01 0.76
CA LEU A 345 5.97 -28.15 -0.11
C LEU A 345 6.84 -27.32 -1.06
N GLN A 346 7.86 -26.65 -0.54
CA GLN A 346 8.78 -25.84 -1.33
C GLN A 346 9.53 -26.69 -2.36
N GLN A 347 10.00 -27.88 -1.98
CA GLN A 347 10.69 -28.82 -2.87
C GLN A 347 9.74 -29.31 -3.98
N ALA A 348 8.48 -29.64 -3.65
CA ALA A 348 7.47 -30.05 -4.62
C ALA A 348 7.21 -28.94 -5.66
N ILE A 349 7.11 -27.70 -5.21
CA ILE A 349 6.92 -26.53 -6.09
C ILE A 349 8.15 -26.33 -6.99
N ARG A 350 9.37 -26.29 -6.43
CA ARG A 350 10.62 -26.08 -7.19
C ARG A 350 10.87 -27.20 -8.22
N SER A 351 10.66 -28.45 -7.81
CA SER A 351 10.82 -29.60 -8.71
C SER A 351 9.63 -29.82 -9.68
N ASN A 352 8.58 -29.02 -9.56
CA ASN A 352 7.34 -29.15 -10.33
C ASN A 352 6.72 -30.56 -10.22
N ARG A 353 6.68 -31.11 -8.99
CA ARG A 353 6.09 -32.43 -8.69
C ARG A 353 4.87 -32.28 -7.80
N PRO A 354 3.91 -33.22 -7.84
CA PRO A 354 2.79 -33.25 -6.90
C PRO A 354 3.28 -33.26 -5.45
N VAL A 355 2.63 -32.51 -4.57
CA VAL A 355 3.01 -32.42 -3.14
C VAL A 355 2.87 -33.77 -2.47
N ALA A 356 1.81 -34.53 -2.78
CA ALA A 356 1.56 -35.86 -2.22
C ALA A 356 2.73 -36.84 -2.39
N GLU A 357 3.43 -36.80 -3.53
CA GLU A 357 4.57 -37.70 -3.78
C GLU A 357 5.74 -37.50 -2.81
N LEU A 358 5.88 -36.29 -2.26
CA LEU A 358 6.96 -35.94 -1.33
C LEU A 358 6.49 -36.04 0.13
N MET A 359 5.23 -35.72 0.42
CA MET A 359 4.66 -35.85 1.76
C MET A 359 4.65 -37.31 2.26
N ASP A 360 4.49 -38.29 1.36
CA ASP A 360 4.59 -39.71 1.70
C ASP A 360 5.98 -40.11 2.23
N THR A 361 7.00 -39.30 2.02
CA THR A 361 8.38 -39.58 2.52
C THR A 361 8.65 -39.02 3.90
N LEU A 362 7.75 -38.17 4.44
CA LEU A 362 7.87 -37.62 5.80
C LEU A 362 7.66 -38.74 6.85
N PRO A 363 8.47 -38.77 7.91
CA PRO A 363 8.11 -39.58 9.05
C PRO A 363 6.80 -39.07 9.67
N PRO A 364 5.93 -39.93 10.18
CA PRO A 364 4.69 -39.49 10.82
C PRO A 364 5.04 -38.56 11.98
N SER A 365 4.85 -37.27 11.79
CA SER A 365 5.24 -36.23 12.75
C SER A 365 4.33 -36.12 13.96
N GLY A 366 3.27 -36.92 14.03
CA GLY A 366 2.33 -36.93 15.16
C GLY A 366 1.67 -35.56 15.42
N GLY A 367 1.64 -34.66 14.42
CA GLY A 367 1.06 -33.32 14.57
C GLY A 367 2.00 -32.29 15.22
N THR A 368 3.30 -32.57 15.33
CA THR A 368 4.28 -31.69 15.97
C THR A 368 4.97 -30.70 15.01
N ASP A 369 4.86 -30.91 13.70
CA ASP A 369 5.48 -30.00 12.71
C ASP A 369 4.70 -28.67 12.65
N ARG A 370 5.39 -27.55 12.90
CA ARG A 370 4.89 -26.18 12.90
C ARG A 370 5.59 -25.28 11.88
N SER A 371 6.26 -25.90 10.94
CA SER A 371 6.92 -25.14 9.87
C SER A 371 5.92 -24.37 8.98
N LEU A 372 4.67 -24.88 8.85
CA LEU A 372 3.57 -24.21 8.17
C LEU A 372 2.28 -24.33 9.01
N VAL A 373 1.73 -23.20 9.45
CA VAL A 373 0.49 -23.16 10.24
C VAL A 373 -0.42 -22.02 9.77
N VAL A 374 -1.71 -22.36 9.60
CA VAL A 374 -2.79 -21.42 9.30
C VAL A 374 -3.66 -21.25 10.54
N HIS A 375 -3.72 -20.06 11.09
CA HIS A 375 -4.51 -19.72 12.28
C HIS A 375 -5.82 -19.01 11.89
N ARG A 376 -6.95 -19.58 12.29
CA ARG A 376 -8.28 -18.96 12.16
C ARG A 376 -8.65 -18.22 13.44
N ALA A 377 -9.04 -16.96 13.33
CA ALA A 377 -9.32 -16.05 14.44
C ALA A 377 -10.69 -15.36 14.33
N HIS A 378 -11.14 -14.71 15.41
CA HIS A 378 -12.32 -13.85 15.44
C HIS A 378 -11.92 -12.38 15.20
N GLY A 379 -11.81 -11.99 13.91
CA GLY A 379 -11.50 -10.62 13.53
C GLY A 379 -10.03 -10.24 13.68
N SER A 380 -9.71 -9.00 13.28
CA SER A 380 -8.34 -8.49 13.13
C SER A 380 -7.56 -8.39 14.44
N THR A 381 -8.18 -7.90 15.51
CA THR A 381 -7.52 -7.78 16.83
C THR A 381 -7.05 -9.15 17.32
N ARG A 382 -7.92 -10.15 17.26
CA ARG A 382 -7.58 -11.51 17.69
C ARG A 382 -6.51 -12.16 16.81
N GLN A 383 -6.48 -11.86 15.50
CA GLN A 383 -5.41 -12.30 14.61
C GLN A 383 -4.04 -11.78 15.07
N VAL A 384 -3.96 -10.51 15.48
CA VAL A 384 -2.72 -9.89 15.96
C VAL A 384 -2.24 -10.49 17.28
N GLU A 385 -3.15 -10.76 18.22
CA GLU A 385 -2.83 -11.42 19.50
C GLU A 385 -2.30 -12.84 19.27
N ILE A 386 -2.93 -13.59 18.37
CA ILE A 386 -2.52 -14.94 17.98
C ILE A 386 -1.14 -14.90 17.30
N LEU A 387 -0.92 -13.93 16.40
CA LEU A 387 0.37 -13.74 15.74
C LEU A 387 1.49 -13.48 16.76
N ARG A 388 1.26 -12.60 17.75
CA ARG A 388 2.22 -12.34 18.82
C ARG A 388 2.59 -13.62 19.57
N SER A 389 1.59 -14.42 19.95
CA SER A 389 1.81 -15.71 20.62
C SER A 389 2.57 -16.70 19.73
N ALA A 390 2.23 -16.77 18.43
CA ALA A 390 2.91 -17.64 17.48
C ALA A 390 4.41 -17.28 17.30
N VAL A 391 4.72 -15.97 17.22
CA VAL A 391 6.10 -15.47 17.17
C VAL A 391 6.84 -15.79 18.47
N ALA A 392 6.18 -15.62 19.64
CA ALA A 392 6.78 -15.97 20.93
C ALA A 392 7.12 -17.46 21.02
N HIS A 393 6.22 -18.35 20.59
CA HIS A 393 6.50 -19.79 20.51
C HIS A 393 7.69 -20.08 19.57
N ALA A 394 7.76 -19.45 18.42
CA ALA A 394 8.87 -19.64 17.48
C ALA A 394 10.23 -19.26 18.10
N LEU A 395 10.29 -18.12 18.81
CA LEU A 395 11.50 -17.65 19.51
C LEU A 395 11.90 -18.56 20.70
N MET A 396 10.93 -19.15 21.39
CA MET A 396 11.21 -20.07 22.49
C MET A 396 11.69 -21.45 22.00
N GLU A 397 11.14 -21.92 20.89
CA GLU A 397 11.51 -23.24 20.32
C GLU A 397 12.89 -23.20 19.62
N ASP A 398 13.29 -22.07 19.08
CA ASP A 398 14.61 -21.89 18.47
C ASP A 398 15.37 -20.69 19.09
N PRO A 399 16.31 -20.96 20.01
CA PRO A 399 17.13 -19.92 20.64
C PRO A 399 18.06 -19.15 19.68
N THR A 400 18.26 -19.63 18.46
CA THR A 400 19.06 -18.94 17.44
C THR A 400 18.25 -17.91 16.65
N LEU A 401 16.93 -17.92 16.80
CA LEU A 401 16.02 -17.00 16.15
C LEU A 401 15.97 -15.66 16.89
N THR A 402 16.03 -14.57 16.13
CA THR A 402 15.90 -13.20 16.66
C THR A 402 14.70 -12.52 16.03
N LEU A 403 14.20 -11.44 16.65
CA LEU A 403 13.11 -10.63 16.07
C LEU A 403 13.48 -10.06 14.68
N GLY A 404 14.76 -9.81 14.43
CA GLY A 404 15.24 -9.36 13.12
C GLY A 404 15.12 -10.41 12.00
N ASP A 405 14.89 -11.68 12.35
CA ASP A 405 14.66 -12.79 11.42
C ASP A 405 13.17 -13.00 11.10
N VAL A 406 12.29 -12.21 11.74
CA VAL A 406 10.83 -12.30 11.60
C VAL A 406 10.31 -11.19 10.69
N LEU A 407 9.64 -11.58 9.62
CA LEU A 407 9.00 -10.68 8.64
C LEU A 407 7.49 -10.86 8.70
N VAL A 408 6.75 -9.80 9.06
CA VAL A 408 5.29 -9.77 9.07
C VAL A 408 4.81 -9.02 7.84
N LEU A 409 4.11 -9.71 6.98
CA LEU A 409 3.54 -9.20 5.75
C LEU A 409 2.03 -9.07 5.90
N CYS A 410 1.52 -7.89 5.59
CA CYS A 410 0.11 -7.57 5.74
C CYS A 410 -0.41 -6.93 4.45
N PRO A 411 -1.57 -7.32 3.93
CA PRO A 411 -2.19 -6.67 2.78
C PRO A 411 -2.64 -5.24 3.07
N ASP A 412 -3.14 -4.99 4.28
CA ASP A 412 -3.64 -3.68 4.75
C ASP A 412 -2.90 -3.27 6.02
N VAL A 413 -1.76 -2.59 5.83
CA VAL A 413 -0.93 -2.11 6.94
C VAL A 413 -1.60 -0.96 7.70
N ASP A 414 -2.45 -0.19 7.06
CA ASP A 414 -3.14 0.93 7.70
C ASP A 414 -4.17 0.43 8.71
N ALA A 415 -4.87 -0.66 8.40
CA ALA A 415 -5.80 -1.29 9.34
C ALA A 415 -5.11 -2.10 10.45
N TYR A 416 -4.07 -2.86 10.11
CA TYR A 416 -3.41 -3.75 11.06
C TYR A 416 -2.25 -3.11 11.84
N GLY A 417 -1.57 -2.10 11.28
CA GLY A 417 -0.40 -1.45 11.89
C GLY A 417 -0.64 -0.92 13.29
N PRO A 418 -1.72 -0.15 13.56
CA PRO A 418 -2.06 0.29 14.91
C PRO A 418 -2.33 -0.85 15.89
N LEU A 419 -2.98 -1.92 15.44
CA LEU A 419 -3.26 -3.11 16.25
C LEU A 419 -1.96 -3.84 16.63
N VAL A 420 -1.05 -4.01 15.65
CA VAL A 420 0.27 -4.61 15.90
C VAL A 420 1.08 -3.73 16.84
N ALA A 421 1.12 -2.42 16.61
CA ALA A 421 1.83 -1.49 17.49
C ALA A 421 1.31 -1.56 18.93
N SER A 422 0.00 -1.64 19.12
CA SER A 422 -0.61 -1.78 20.46
C SER A 422 -0.34 -3.13 21.10
N ALA A 423 -0.52 -4.23 20.37
CA ALA A 423 -0.38 -5.57 20.92
C ALA A 423 1.09 -5.96 21.22
N PHE A 424 2.05 -5.42 20.45
CA PHE A 424 3.47 -5.73 20.59
C PHE A 424 4.22 -4.70 21.47
N ALA A 425 3.57 -3.56 21.80
CA ALA A 425 4.12 -2.57 22.74
C ALA A 425 4.35 -3.16 24.13
N PRO A 426 5.24 -2.58 24.95
CA PRO A 426 5.28 -2.87 26.36
C PRO A 426 3.91 -2.53 26.96
N GLY A 427 3.38 -3.42 27.81
CA GLY A 427 2.19 -3.11 28.61
C GLY A 427 2.37 -1.79 29.38
N PRO A 428 1.29 -1.13 29.85
CA PRO A 428 1.38 0.15 30.51
C PRO A 428 2.38 0.05 31.69
N SER A 429 3.59 0.51 31.46
CA SER A 429 4.59 0.65 32.54
C SER A 429 4.15 1.85 33.37
N ASP A 430 3.94 1.66 34.63
CA ASP A 430 3.81 2.77 35.59
C ASP A 430 5.04 3.68 35.40
N PRO A 431 4.90 4.94 34.99
CA PRO A 431 6.03 5.84 34.76
C PRO A 431 6.94 6.03 35.97
N THR A 432 6.49 5.64 37.14
CA THR A 432 7.30 5.67 38.38
C THR A 432 8.28 4.50 38.50
N VAL A 433 8.08 3.40 37.74
CA VAL A 433 8.93 2.20 37.78
C VAL A 433 10.01 2.26 36.68
N ALA A 434 9.78 2.95 35.57
CA ALA A 434 10.70 3.02 34.43
C ALA A 434 12.03 3.78 34.74
N ALA A 435 12.10 4.54 35.82
CA ALA A 435 13.30 5.33 36.15
C ALA A 435 14.39 4.57 36.90
N HIS A 436 14.17 3.34 37.37
CA HIS A 436 15.06 2.63 38.30
C HIS A 436 15.30 1.14 38.02
N SER A 437 14.81 0.57 36.91
CA SER A 437 15.00 -0.85 36.66
C SER A 437 16.00 -1.15 35.52
N SER A 438 17.01 -1.95 35.88
CA SER A 438 17.84 -2.70 34.92
C SER A 438 16.98 -3.71 34.13
N ALA A 439 17.38 -4.07 32.94
CA ALA A 439 16.63 -4.94 32.01
C ALA A 439 16.16 -6.30 32.62
N GLU A 440 16.71 -6.72 33.74
CA GLU A 440 16.30 -7.92 34.49
C GLU A 440 15.08 -7.72 35.40
N GLU A 441 14.72 -6.48 35.73
CA GLU A 441 13.57 -6.18 36.63
C GLU A 441 12.27 -5.82 35.86
N ALA A 442 12.34 -5.68 34.53
CA ALA A 442 11.17 -5.41 33.66
C ALA A 442 10.19 -6.61 33.56
N ALA A 443 10.54 -7.75 34.12
CA ALA A 443 9.66 -8.93 34.29
C ALA A 443 8.79 -8.85 35.54
N GLY A 444 8.26 -7.68 35.87
CA GLY A 444 7.36 -7.50 37.03
C GLY A 444 5.96 -8.09 36.77
N PRO A 445 5.21 -8.50 37.82
CA PRO A 445 4.00 -9.32 37.75
C PRO A 445 2.73 -8.55 37.34
N GLY A 446 2.81 -7.69 36.37
CA GLY A 446 1.66 -6.91 35.84
C GLY A 446 1.55 -6.86 34.34
N GLY A 447 2.50 -7.44 33.61
CA GLY A 447 2.45 -7.58 32.13
C GLY A 447 1.86 -8.92 31.71
N ASP A 448 1.57 -9.07 30.43
CA ASP A 448 1.06 -10.30 29.81
C ASP A 448 2.12 -11.45 29.74
N GLY A 449 3.18 -11.39 30.51
CA GLY A 449 4.22 -12.44 30.63
C GLY A 449 5.22 -12.50 29.47
N LEU A 450 5.02 -11.71 28.41
CA LEU A 450 5.95 -11.61 27.29
C LEU A 450 6.70 -10.26 27.32
N ALA A 451 7.97 -10.30 27.00
CA ALA A 451 8.74 -9.08 26.73
C ALA A 451 8.13 -8.30 25.57
N PRO A 452 8.28 -6.96 25.53
CA PRO A 452 7.85 -6.16 24.39
C PRO A 452 8.63 -6.57 23.14
N PHE A 453 7.92 -6.69 22.03
CA PHE A 453 8.55 -6.93 20.73
C PHE A 453 8.67 -5.61 19.98
N PRO A 454 9.88 -5.05 19.83
CA PRO A 454 10.06 -3.86 19.02
C PRO A 454 9.66 -4.17 17.57
N VAL A 455 8.78 -3.34 17.00
CA VAL A 455 8.27 -3.44 15.66
C VAL A 455 8.78 -2.27 14.82
N TRP A 456 9.43 -2.58 13.72
CA TRP A 456 9.76 -1.60 12.69
C TRP A 456 8.78 -1.72 11.53
N SER A 457 8.06 -0.65 11.23
CA SER A 457 7.18 -0.62 10.06
C SER A 457 7.96 -0.16 8.83
N ALA A 458 8.02 -1.04 7.82
CA ALA A 458 8.70 -0.76 6.54
C ALA A 458 8.02 0.37 5.75
N VAL A 459 6.74 0.57 5.98
CA VAL A 459 5.94 1.63 5.38
C VAL A 459 5.15 2.31 6.50
N ARG A 460 5.73 3.31 7.12
CA ARG A 460 4.96 4.38 7.76
C ARG A 460 4.83 5.47 6.72
N SER A 461 3.60 5.88 6.45
CA SER A 461 3.36 7.14 5.77
C SER A 461 3.46 8.26 6.82
N PRO A 462 4.63 8.89 7.00
CA PRO A 462 4.75 10.00 7.96
C PRO A 462 3.89 11.17 7.51
N GLY A 463 3.43 11.15 6.26
CA GLY A 463 2.66 12.22 5.66
C GLY A 463 1.28 12.41 6.30
N THR A 464 0.61 11.33 6.71
CA THR A 464 -0.71 11.41 7.36
C THR A 464 -0.64 11.38 8.89
N ASP A 465 0.45 10.86 9.46
CA ASP A 465 0.54 10.59 10.90
C ASP A 465 1.06 11.78 11.71
N HIS A 466 1.69 12.78 11.07
CA HIS A 466 2.21 13.91 11.83
C HIS A 466 1.09 14.94 12.15
N PRO A 467 1.16 15.60 13.33
CA PRO A 467 0.09 16.46 13.82
C PRO A 467 -0.36 17.59 12.88
N ILE A 468 0.53 18.15 12.07
CA ILE A 468 0.17 19.19 11.08
C ILE A 468 -0.68 18.61 9.93
N ALA A 469 -0.36 17.39 9.45
CA ALA A 469 -1.19 16.74 8.43
C ALA A 469 -2.56 16.35 9.00
N GLN A 470 -2.61 15.91 10.26
CA GLN A 470 -3.88 15.64 10.95
C GLN A 470 -4.72 16.91 11.10
N ALA A 471 -4.11 18.04 11.47
CA ALA A 471 -4.81 19.33 11.52
C ALA A 471 -5.34 19.74 10.14
N PHE A 472 -4.55 19.56 9.09
CA PHE A 472 -4.96 19.80 7.71
C PHE A 472 -6.16 18.94 7.29
N LEU A 473 -6.07 17.62 7.45
CA LEU A 473 -7.14 16.69 7.05
C LEU A 473 -8.42 16.89 7.88
N SER A 474 -8.27 17.21 9.16
CA SER A 474 -9.38 17.51 10.07
C SER A 474 -10.06 18.82 9.70
N LEU A 475 -9.30 19.88 9.35
CA LEU A 475 -9.83 21.14 8.86
C LEU A 475 -10.66 20.93 7.59
N LEU A 476 -10.18 20.19 6.61
CA LEU A 476 -10.95 19.84 5.40
C LEU A 476 -12.22 19.05 5.75
N GLY A 477 -12.16 18.18 6.76
CA GLY A 477 -13.33 17.48 7.28
C GLY A 477 -14.38 18.41 7.86
N LEU A 478 -13.97 19.48 8.54
CA LEU A 478 -14.88 20.50 9.11
C LEU A 478 -15.52 21.40 8.04
N VAL A 479 -14.87 21.65 6.91
CA VAL A 479 -15.43 22.45 5.79
C VAL A 479 -16.70 21.80 5.21
N ASP A 480 -16.67 20.48 4.98
CA ASP A 480 -17.81 19.70 4.43
C ASP A 480 -18.65 19.04 5.53
N GLY A 481 -18.13 18.99 6.74
CA GLY A 481 -18.73 18.38 7.92
C GLY A 481 -19.83 19.24 8.55
N ARG A 482 -20.40 18.69 9.62
CA ARG A 482 -21.42 19.38 10.40
C ARG A 482 -20.85 20.24 11.51
N ALA A 483 -19.56 20.23 11.77
CA ALA A 483 -18.91 20.84 12.92
C ALA A 483 -19.63 20.44 14.24
N THR A 484 -19.75 19.12 14.45
CA THR A 484 -20.29 18.56 15.70
C THR A 484 -19.37 18.88 16.87
N VAL A 485 -19.87 18.70 18.09
CA VAL A 485 -19.05 18.96 19.30
C VAL A 485 -17.79 18.10 19.30
N GLY A 486 -17.89 16.79 18.94
CA GLY A 486 -16.72 15.90 18.87
C GLY A 486 -15.74 16.38 17.82
N GLU A 487 -16.16 16.61 16.57
CA GLU A 487 -15.28 17.03 15.48
C GLU A 487 -14.49 18.32 15.81
N VAL A 488 -15.13 19.30 16.44
CA VAL A 488 -14.44 20.55 16.81
C VAL A 488 -13.51 20.36 18.01
N LEU A 489 -13.90 19.60 19.02
CA LEU A 489 -13.03 19.32 20.17
C LEU A 489 -11.84 18.45 19.79
N ASP A 490 -12.05 17.44 18.95
CA ASP A 490 -10.96 16.61 18.41
C ASP A 490 -9.96 17.45 17.61
N PHE A 491 -10.46 18.44 16.84
CA PHE A 491 -9.59 19.39 16.13
C PHE A 491 -8.81 20.29 17.11
N LEU A 492 -9.46 20.83 18.16
CA LEU A 492 -8.82 21.67 19.16
C LEU A 492 -7.81 20.93 20.04
N ALA A 493 -7.99 19.61 20.21
CA ALA A 493 -7.08 18.74 20.95
C ALA A 493 -5.79 18.41 20.18
N LEU A 494 -5.75 18.67 18.87
CA LEU A 494 -4.53 18.40 18.09
C LEU A 494 -3.37 19.28 18.59
N PRO A 495 -2.20 18.70 18.88
CA PRO A 495 -1.10 19.43 19.52
C PRO A 495 -0.74 20.77 18.90
N PRO A 496 -0.63 20.94 17.54
CA PRO A 496 -0.31 22.24 16.95
C PRO A 496 -1.44 23.26 17.09
N VAL A 497 -2.70 22.81 17.15
CA VAL A 497 -3.88 23.68 17.34
C VAL A 497 -4.01 24.06 18.83
N ALA A 498 -3.90 23.07 19.72
CA ALA A 498 -3.92 23.30 21.16
C ALA A 498 -2.83 24.29 21.60
N ALA A 499 -1.60 24.13 21.08
CA ALA A 499 -0.49 25.06 21.33
C ALA A 499 -0.80 26.49 20.83
N ARG A 500 -1.40 26.65 19.65
CA ARG A 500 -1.79 27.95 19.08
C ARG A 500 -2.72 28.75 19.99
N PHE A 501 -3.67 28.07 20.59
CA PHE A 501 -4.68 28.70 21.48
C PHE A 501 -4.32 28.56 22.96
N GLY A 502 -3.20 27.91 23.30
CA GLY A 502 -2.73 27.72 24.66
C GLY A 502 -3.65 26.81 25.49
N LEU A 503 -4.20 25.77 24.88
CA LEU A 503 -5.06 24.77 25.51
C LEU A 503 -4.24 23.57 26.00
N SER A 504 -4.58 23.08 27.21
CA SER A 504 -4.13 21.79 27.72
C SER A 504 -5.19 20.71 27.51
N ASP A 505 -4.87 19.45 27.74
CA ASP A 505 -5.84 18.35 27.68
C ASP A 505 -6.97 18.55 28.69
N ASP A 506 -6.68 18.99 29.90
CA ASP A 506 -7.68 19.32 30.93
C ASP A 506 -8.59 20.47 30.48
N ASP A 507 -8.03 21.47 29.78
CA ASP A 507 -8.80 22.57 29.20
C ASP A 507 -9.78 22.05 28.14
N VAL A 508 -9.38 21.12 27.26
CA VAL A 508 -10.23 20.52 26.22
C VAL A 508 -11.38 19.72 26.85
N ASP A 509 -11.11 18.95 27.89
CA ASP A 509 -12.13 18.21 28.65
C ASP A 509 -13.16 19.18 29.28
N GLN A 510 -12.68 20.28 29.87
CA GLN A 510 -13.55 21.31 30.44
C GLN A 510 -14.39 22.02 29.36
N LEU A 511 -13.83 22.27 28.17
CA LEU A 511 -14.57 22.80 27.04
C LEU A 511 -15.69 21.85 26.58
N GLY A 512 -15.44 20.52 26.61
CA GLY A 512 -16.43 19.49 26.35
C GLY A 512 -17.59 19.51 27.34
N ASP A 513 -17.32 19.75 28.62
CA ASP A 513 -18.31 19.94 29.66
C ASP A 513 -19.17 21.18 29.37
N TRP A 514 -18.53 22.30 29.06
CA TRP A 514 -19.26 23.53 28.76
C TRP A 514 -20.10 23.41 27.50
N ALA A 515 -19.62 22.78 26.44
CA ALA A 515 -20.36 22.50 25.24
C ALA A 515 -21.64 21.69 25.51
N ARG A 516 -21.54 20.66 26.35
CA ARG A 516 -22.71 19.86 26.78
C ARG A 516 -23.71 20.70 27.61
N ARG A 517 -23.21 21.48 28.56
CA ARG A 517 -24.05 22.37 29.43
C ARG A 517 -24.68 23.51 28.64
N ALA A 518 -23.98 24.09 27.67
CA ALA A 518 -24.49 25.08 26.74
C ALA A 518 -25.46 24.47 25.71
N GLY A 519 -25.53 23.15 25.61
CA GLY A 519 -26.44 22.47 24.67
C GLY A 519 -25.94 22.54 23.22
N ILE A 520 -24.68 22.81 22.97
CA ILE A 520 -24.10 22.79 21.63
C ILE A 520 -24.28 21.38 21.03
N ARG A 521 -24.68 21.31 19.77
CA ARG A 521 -24.87 20.04 19.07
C ARG A 521 -24.04 19.96 17.80
N TRP A 522 -24.24 20.91 16.90
CA TRP A 522 -23.57 20.97 15.61
C TRP A 522 -23.74 22.34 14.96
N GLY A 523 -22.90 22.64 14.00
CA GLY A 523 -22.94 23.87 13.21
C GLY A 523 -22.22 25.02 13.91
N LEU A 524 -21.34 25.71 13.19
CA LEU A 524 -20.63 26.88 13.75
C LEU A 524 -21.61 28.01 14.05
N ASP A 525 -22.53 28.30 13.12
CA ASP A 525 -23.58 29.26 13.24
C ASP A 525 -24.79 28.98 12.32
N GLY A 526 -25.71 29.92 12.15
CA GLY A 526 -26.87 29.77 11.27
C GLY A 526 -26.52 29.70 9.78
N GLU A 527 -25.48 30.41 9.35
CA GLU A 527 -25.01 30.39 7.96
C GLU A 527 -24.37 29.05 7.61
N HIS A 528 -23.60 28.49 8.54
CA HIS A 528 -23.07 27.12 8.40
C HIS A 528 -24.22 26.11 8.23
N ARG A 529 -25.27 26.20 9.03
CA ARG A 529 -26.45 25.33 8.88
C ARG A 529 -27.22 25.55 7.58
N ARG A 530 -27.22 26.77 7.04
CA ARG A 530 -27.83 27.06 5.72
C ARG A 530 -27.16 26.24 4.60
N ALA A 531 -25.86 26.09 4.64
CA ALA A 531 -25.12 25.23 3.72
C ALA A 531 -25.57 23.75 3.80
N HIS A 532 -26.16 23.33 4.92
CA HIS A 532 -26.73 21.99 5.13
C HIS A 532 -28.26 21.92 4.91
N GLY A 533 -28.85 22.94 4.29
CA GLY A 533 -30.27 22.95 3.91
C GLY A 533 -31.26 23.42 5.00
N LEU A 534 -30.74 24.02 6.10
CA LEU A 534 -31.59 24.62 7.13
C LEU A 534 -31.67 26.15 6.97
N PRO A 535 -32.74 26.79 7.43
CA PRO A 535 -32.79 28.24 7.48
C PRO A 535 -31.69 28.85 8.38
N ALA A 536 -31.05 29.94 7.96
CA ALA A 536 -30.02 30.62 8.75
C ALA A 536 -30.51 31.13 10.13
N SER A 537 -31.84 31.29 10.29
CA SER A 537 -32.45 31.63 11.58
C SER A 537 -32.40 30.52 12.63
N PHE A 538 -32.02 29.28 12.24
CA PHE A 538 -31.83 28.18 13.20
C PHE A 538 -30.44 28.26 13.86
N THR A 539 -30.23 29.23 14.74
CA THR A 539 -29.01 29.51 15.47
C THR A 539 -28.90 28.74 16.80
N ALA A 540 -30.00 28.31 17.39
CA ALA A 540 -30.00 27.60 18.67
C ALA A 540 -29.14 26.33 18.59
N THR A 541 -28.37 26.09 19.64
CA THR A 541 -27.46 24.91 19.78
C THR A 541 -26.28 24.85 18.76
N THR A 542 -25.96 25.96 18.11
CA THR A 542 -24.74 26.16 17.36
C THR A 542 -23.56 26.51 18.30
N TRP A 543 -22.33 26.44 17.77
CA TRP A 543 -21.15 26.88 18.51
C TRP A 543 -21.24 28.38 18.85
N ALA A 544 -21.67 29.23 17.93
CA ALA A 544 -21.87 30.67 18.19
C ALA A 544 -22.85 30.92 19.35
N ASP A 545 -24.02 30.27 19.32
CA ASP A 545 -25.02 30.35 20.40
C ASP A 545 -24.49 29.86 21.74
N GLY A 546 -23.77 28.71 21.71
CA GLY A 546 -23.21 28.11 22.91
C GLY A 546 -22.09 28.95 23.53
N VAL A 547 -21.17 29.47 22.70
CA VAL A 547 -20.09 30.36 23.15
C VAL A 547 -20.67 31.66 23.75
N GLU A 548 -21.68 32.23 23.14
CA GLU A 548 -22.39 33.39 23.69
C GLU A 548 -22.99 33.11 25.08
N ARG A 549 -23.62 31.94 25.25
CA ARG A 549 -24.20 31.52 26.54
C ARG A 549 -23.14 31.30 27.61
N VAL A 550 -21.97 30.76 27.22
CA VAL A 550 -20.80 30.56 28.11
C VAL A 550 -20.24 31.95 28.52
N LEU A 551 -20.04 32.86 27.57
CA LEU A 551 -19.60 34.23 27.84
C LEU A 551 -20.55 35.01 28.76
N LEU A 552 -21.85 34.90 28.56
CA LEU A 552 -22.85 35.50 29.42
C LEU A 552 -22.81 34.93 30.85
N GLY A 553 -22.49 33.66 31.01
CA GLY A 553 -22.38 32.99 32.29
C GLY A 553 -21.34 33.60 33.24
N VAL A 554 -20.32 34.26 32.70
CA VAL A 554 -19.32 35.01 33.50
C VAL A 554 -19.87 36.28 34.07
N THR A 555 -20.80 36.95 33.35
CA THR A 555 -21.29 38.29 33.70
C THR A 555 -22.64 38.28 34.41
N THR A 556 -23.37 37.19 34.36
CA THR A 556 -24.75 37.11 34.83
C THR A 556 -24.98 35.85 35.65
N ALA A 557 -25.70 36.00 36.80
CA ALA A 557 -26.06 34.84 37.59
C ALA A 557 -26.84 33.78 36.76
N SER A 558 -26.52 32.55 36.97
CA SER A 558 -27.11 31.40 36.22
C SER A 558 -28.62 31.34 36.42
N ARG A 559 -29.32 30.86 35.35
CA ARG A 559 -30.75 30.62 35.27
C ARG A 559 -31.65 31.88 35.20
N THR A 560 -31.10 33.04 34.97
CA THR A 560 -31.89 34.26 34.76
C THR A 560 -31.90 34.56 33.27
N LEU A 561 -33.11 34.72 32.67
CA LEU A 561 -33.26 35.26 31.31
C LEU A 561 -32.72 36.68 31.27
N VAL A 562 -31.77 36.93 30.35
CA VAL A 562 -31.18 38.28 30.23
C VAL A 562 -32.13 39.15 29.39
N PRO A 563 -32.76 40.17 29.96
CA PRO A 563 -33.66 41.07 29.21
C PRO A 563 -32.89 41.78 28.10
N GLY A 564 -33.46 41.74 26.91
CA GLY A 564 -32.86 42.40 25.73
C GLY A 564 -31.98 41.51 24.86
N LEU A 565 -31.62 40.31 25.29
CA LEU A 565 -30.81 39.34 24.56
C LEU A 565 -31.59 38.07 24.14
N GLY A 566 -32.88 38.21 23.87
CA GLY A 566 -33.66 37.20 23.17
C GLY A 566 -33.80 35.85 23.86
N ASN A 567 -34.18 35.77 25.13
CA ASN A 567 -34.37 34.52 25.87
C ASN A 567 -33.12 33.59 26.01
N VAL A 568 -31.94 34.17 26.00
CA VAL A 568 -30.68 33.40 26.20
C VAL A 568 -30.52 33.09 27.68
N VAL A 569 -30.26 31.81 28.00
CA VAL A 569 -29.96 31.34 29.38
C VAL A 569 -28.46 31.17 29.53
N PRO A 570 -27.79 31.93 30.40
CA PRO A 570 -26.35 31.76 30.65
C PRO A 570 -26.00 30.38 31.20
N VAL A 571 -24.83 29.92 30.89
CA VAL A 571 -24.24 28.71 31.47
C VAL A 571 -23.53 29.10 32.77
N ASP A 572 -23.70 28.35 33.85
CA ASP A 572 -23.02 28.58 35.10
C ASP A 572 -21.52 28.27 34.99
N ILE A 573 -20.69 29.32 35.13
CA ILE A 573 -19.23 29.25 34.94
C ILE A 573 -18.56 29.91 36.15
N GLU A 574 -17.50 29.27 36.61
CA GLU A 574 -16.66 29.84 37.69
C GLU A 574 -15.87 31.04 37.15
N GLY A 575 -15.72 32.07 37.98
CA GLY A 575 -14.99 33.27 37.58
C GLY A 575 -13.51 33.10 37.30
N SER A 576 -12.92 31.97 37.75
CA SER A 576 -11.53 31.55 37.43
C SER A 576 -11.31 31.20 35.95
N ASP A 577 -12.37 30.83 35.27
CA ASP A 577 -12.31 30.21 33.91
C ASP A 577 -12.38 31.21 32.76
N VAL A 578 -12.40 32.49 33.07
CA VAL A 578 -12.52 33.57 32.05
C VAL A 578 -11.50 33.47 30.94
N ARG A 579 -10.25 33.12 31.29
CA ARG A 579 -9.17 32.99 30.28
C ARG A 579 -9.42 31.84 29.29
N LEU A 580 -9.94 30.72 29.78
CA LEU A 580 -10.24 29.57 28.95
C LEU A 580 -11.43 29.88 28.00
N ILE A 581 -12.45 30.60 28.49
CA ILE A 581 -13.56 31.05 27.67
C ILE A 581 -13.11 31.96 26.53
N VAL A 582 -12.18 32.89 26.79
CA VAL A 582 -11.63 33.76 25.75
C VAL A 582 -10.87 32.96 24.70
N ARG A 583 -10.10 31.94 25.14
CA ARG A 583 -9.40 31.04 24.22
C ARG A 583 -10.37 30.23 23.35
N LEU A 584 -11.44 29.70 23.94
CA LEU A 584 -12.49 29.00 23.19
C LEU A 584 -13.14 29.93 22.15
N ALA A 585 -13.54 31.14 22.56
CA ALA A 585 -14.17 32.11 21.66
C ALA A 585 -13.23 32.49 20.51
N ALA A 586 -11.94 32.67 20.81
CA ALA A 586 -10.92 32.95 19.78
C ALA A 586 -10.76 31.77 18.83
N ALA A 587 -10.64 30.53 19.33
CA ALA A 587 -10.45 29.34 18.53
C ALA A 587 -11.65 29.05 17.61
N VAL A 588 -12.87 29.05 18.14
CA VAL A 588 -14.10 28.87 17.36
C VAL A 588 -14.33 30.02 16.37
N GLY A 589 -14.00 31.26 16.78
CA GLY A 589 -14.07 32.43 15.93
C GLY A 589 -13.11 32.34 14.72
N GLN A 590 -11.87 31.96 14.96
CA GLN A 590 -10.88 31.77 13.90
C GLN A 590 -11.25 30.62 12.95
N LEU A 591 -11.67 29.48 13.50
CA LEU A 591 -12.15 28.35 12.69
C LEU A 591 -13.33 28.75 11.80
N ARG A 592 -14.29 29.48 12.37
CA ARG A 592 -15.45 30.00 11.61
C ARG A 592 -14.99 30.91 10.48
N GLN A 593 -14.06 31.83 10.78
CA GLN A 593 -13.54 32.76 9.78
C GLN A 593 -12.92 32.01 8.61
N CYS A 594 -12.05 31.03 8.84
CA CYS A 594 -11.44 30.23 7.77
C CYS A 594 -12.51 29.51 6.92
N ILE A 595 -13.55 28.95 7.55
CA ILE A 595 -14.63 28.25 6.83
C ILE A 595 -15.52 29.24 6.04
N ASP A 596 -15.79 30.44 6.56
CA ASP A 596 -16.52 31.45 5.85
C ASP A 596 -15.73 32.00 4.65
N GLU A 597 -14.42 32.16 4.78
CA GLU A 597 -13.52 32.59 3.71
C GLU A 597 -13.54 31.60 2.53
N VAL A 598 -13.40 30.28 2.79
CA VAL A 598 -13.42 29.27 1.72
C VAL A 598 -14.78 29.24 1.02
N ARG A 599 -15.88 29.45 1.75
CA ARG A 599 -17.22 29.50 1.16
C ARG A 599 -17.44 30.78 0.35
N ALA A 600 -16.82 31.89 0.71
CA ALA A 600 -16.87 33.11 -0.06
C ALA A 600 -16.10 33.03 -1.39
N LEU A 601 -15.13 32.14 -1.48
CA LEU A 601 -14.37 31.85 -2.70
C LEU A 601 -15.08 30.90 -3.67
N ASP A 602 -16.21 30.29 -3.24
CA ASP A 602 -16.97 29.33 -4.03
C ASP A 602 -17.40 29.90 -5.39
N VAL A 603 -16.98 29.26 -6.49
CA VAL A 603 -17.36 29.66 -7.86
C VAL A 603 -18.72 29.10 -8.30
N GLY A 604 -19.36 28.33 -7.42
CA GLY A 604 -20.64 27.68 -7.69
C GLY A 604 -20.54 26.44 -8.56
N PRO A 605 -21.54 25.56 -8.50
CA PRO A 605 -21.50 24.28 -9.23
C PRO A 605 -21.59 24.50 -10.74
N PRO A 606 -20.78 23.81 -11.56
CA PRO A 606 -20.97 23.74 -13.00
C PRO A 606 -22.36 23.14 -13.32
N VAL A 607 -22.93 23.53 -14.46
CA VAL A 607 -24.32 23.23 -14.89
C VAL A 607 -24.73 21.75 -14.80
N HIS A 608 -23.77 20.84 -14.67
CA HIS A 608 -23.96 19.38 -14.60
C HIS A 608 -23.43 18.73 -13.32
N SER A 609 -23.17 19.50 -12.25
CA SER A 609 -22.67 18.96 -10.98
C SER A 609 -23.79 18.26 -10.21
N THR A 610 -23.47 17.06 -9.67
CA THR A 610 -24.36 16.29 -8.80
C THR A 610 -24.01 16.50 -7.32
N GLU A 611 -23.19 17.50 -7.01
CA GLU A 611 -22.75 17.80 -5.66
C GLU A 611 -23.84 18.42 -4.81
N ARG A 612 -23.71 18.28 -3.50
CA ARG A 612 -24.68 18.86 -2.55
C ARG A 612 -24.64 20.37 -2.67
N PRO A 613 -25.78 21.04 -2.66
CA PRO A 613 -25.83 22.49 -2.55
C PRO A 613 -25.05 22.96 -1.30
N GLY A 614 -24.08 23.87 -1.48
CA GLY A 614 -23.31 24.45 -0.39
C GLY A 614 -21.94 23.77 -0.12
N THR A 615 -21.53 22.79 -0.91
CA THR A 615 -20.14 22.30 -0.92
C THR A 615 -19.31 23.25 -1.79
N PRO A 616 -18.25 23.90 -1.27
CA PRO A 616 -17.40 24.79 -2.06
C PRO A 616 -16.74 24.07 -3.21
N LEU A 617 -16.75 24.71 -4.39
CA LEU A 617 -16.05 24.25 -5.59
C LEU A 617 -15.01 25.31 -5.94
N LEU A 618 -13.73 24.97 -5.80
CA LEU A 618 -12.61 25.88 -6.02
C LEU A 618 -11.57 25.26 -6.95
N SER A 619 -10.77 26.11 -7.60
CA SER A 619 -9.62 25.61 -8.33
C SER A 619 -8.57 25.02 -7.38
N LEU A 620 -7.75 24.13 -7.91
CA LEU A 620 -6.67 23.47 -7.15
C LEU A 620 -5.73 24.51 -6.50
N SER A 621 -5.33 25.54 -7.25
CA SER A 621 -4.48 26.62 -6.75
C SER A 621 -5.14 27.40 -5.61
N THR A 622 -6.44 27.68 -5.72
CA THR A 622 -7.22 28.37 -4.68
C THR A 622 -7.33 27.53 -3.41
N TRP A 623 -7.57 26.20 -3.53
CA TRP A 623 -7.56 25.29 -2.39
C TRP A 623 -6.23 25.33 -1.65
N ILE A 624 -5.11 25.23 -2.36
CA ILE A 624 -3.78 25.22 -1.75
C ILE A 624 -3.51 26.54 -1.04
N GLY A 625 -3.80 27.68 -1.68
CA GLY A 625 -3.62 29.00 -1.07
C GLY A 625 -4.42 29.14 0.23
N TRP A 626 -5.72 28.82 0.21
CA TRP A 626 -6.57 28.87 1.40
C TRP A 626 -6.08 27.95 2.54
N VAL A 627 -5.64 26.73 2.22
CA VAL A 627 -5.11 25.80 3.22
C VAL A 627 -3.88 26.36 3.90
N LEU A 628 -2.93 26.92 3.14
CA LEU A 628 -1.72 27.50 3.68
C LEU A 628 -2.03 28.63 4.67
N GLU A 629 -2.91 29.56 4.29
CA GLU A 629 -3.35 30.68 5.13
C GLU A 629 -4.10 30.20 6.38
N SER A 630 -5.00 29.23 6.23
CA SER A 630 -5.78 28.68 7.33
C SER A 630 -4.92 27.92 8.35
N LEU A 631 -3.95 27.13 7.90
CA LEU A 631 -3.03 26.45 8.81
C LEU A 631 -2.11 27.43 9.53
N GLU A 632 -1.70 28.53 8.90
CA GLU A 632 -0.97 29.59 9.54
C GLU A 632 -1.76 30.27 10.66
N ALA A 633 -3.04 30.46 10.45
CA ALA A 633 -3.95 31.07 11.45
C ALA A 633 -4.31 30.13 12.62
N LEU A 634 -4.46 28.82 12.33
CA LEU A 634 -5.02 27.83 13.25
C LEU A 634 -3.97 26.98 13.98
N THR A 635 -2.72 26.99 13.56
CA THR A 635 -1.64 26.17 14.17
C THR A 635 -0.52 27.04 14.72
N ASP A 636 0.19 26.52 15.75
CA ASP A 636 1.35 27.21 16.31
C ASP A 636 2.50 27.24 15.30
N GLN A 637 3.17 28.39 15.22
CA GLN A 637 4.28 28.65 14.30
C GLN A 637 5.65 28.44 14.93
N GLN A 638 5.72 28.15 16.22
CA GLN A 638 6.99 28.00 16.91
C GLN A 638 7.41 26.54 17.02
N SER A 639 8.65 26.29 16.67
CA SER A 639 9.53 25.22 17.06
C SER A 639 9.58 23.87 16.30
N ASP A 640 9.37 22.78 17.00
CA ASP A 640 9.74 21.41 16.58
C ASP A 640 8.93 20.87 15.38
N ASN A 641 7.86 21.57 14.97
CA ASN A 641 6.97 21.20 13.89
C ASN A 641 7.33 21.83 12.53
N ASP A 642 8.37 22.60 12.44
CA ASP A 642 8.75 23.31 11.21
C ASP A 642 9.03 22.38 10.02
N TRP A 643 9.61 21.21 10.27
CA TRP A 643 9.83 20.20 9.24
C TRP A 643 8.52 19.57 8.75
N GLN A 644 7.53 19.39 9.63
CA GLN A 644 6.22 18.84 9.29
C GLN A 644 5.45 19.80 8.39
N ARG A 645 5.51 21.08 8.71
CA ARG A 645 4.88 22.14 7.91
C ARG A 645 5.52 22.25 6.53
N ARG A 646 6.86 22.32 6.47
CA ARG A 646 7.58 22.30 5.20
C ARG A 646 7.23 21.09 4.37
N HIS A 647 7.24 19.93 4.97
CA HIS A 647 6.85 18.70 4.29
C HIS A 647 5.44 18.75 3.71
N LEU A 648 4.45 19.21 4.49
CA LEU A 648 3.09 19.39 3.96
C LEU A 648 3.05 20.40 2.81
N PHE A 649 3.79 21.49 2.91
CA PHE A 649 3.86 22.51 1.88
C PHE A 649 4.53 21.99 0.60
N ASP A 650 5.59 21.22 0.72
CA ASP A 650 6.24 20.55 -0.41
C ASP A 650 5.25 19.58 -1.10
N VAL A 651 4.54 18.75 -0.33
CA VAL A 651 3.53 17.82 -0.87
C VAL A 651 2.37 18.54 -1.55
N LEU A 652 1.89 19.65 -0.99
CA LEU A 652 0.84 20.46 -1.62
C LEU A 652 1.36 21.22 -2.85
N GLY A 653 2.63 21.64 -2.83
CA GLY A 653 3.30 22.22 -3.98
C GLY A 653 3.41 21.23 -5.14
N ASP A 654 3.77 19.98 -4.83
CA ASP A 654 3.88 18.89 -5.82
C ASP A 654 2.52 18.49 -6.43
N LEU A 655 1.40 18.83 -5.77
CA LEU A 655 0.06 18.65 -6.34
C LEU A 655 -0.22 19.64 -7.48
N GLN A 656 0.38 20.82 -7.43
CA GLN A 656 0.22 21.76 -8.54
C GLN A 656 0.91 21.18 -9.76
N PRO A 657 0.19 21.01 -10.88
CA PRO A 657 0.87 20.65 -12.11
C PRO A 657 1.93 21.73 -12.33
N GLU A 658 3.19 21.29 -12.35
CA GLU A 658 4.29 22.21 -12.62
C GLU A 658 3.92 23.01 -13.87
N THR A 659 4.25 24.30 -13.85
CA THR A 659 4.16 25.15 -15.04
C THR A 659 5.15 24.64 -16.08
N SER A 660 4.90 23.42 -16.55
CA SER A 660 5.69 22.84 -17.62
C SER A 660 5.43 23.67 -18.87
N PRO A 661 6.47 24.27 -19.45
CA PRO A 661 6.32 24.94 -20.75
C PRO A 661 5.83 23.99 -21.84
N LEU A 662 5.72 22.70 -21.53
CA LEU A 662 5.31 21.62 -22.41
C LEU A 662 3.78 21.40 -22.43
N ILE A 663 2.98 22.13 -21.64
CA ILE A 663 1.51 22.07 -21.72
C ILE A 663 1.02 23.29 -22.49
N HIS A 664 0.38 23.05 -23.64
CA HIS A 664 -0.17 24.13 -24.46
C HIS A 664 -1.28 24.90 -23.72
N GLY A 665 -1.11 26.20 -23.62
CA GLY A 665 -2.04 27.13 -23.02
C GLY A 665 -1.84 27.31 -21.51
N THR A 666 -2.92 27.68 -20.78
CA THR A 666 -2.88 27.87 -19.33
C THR A 666 -2.68 26.52 -18.66
N PRO A 667 -1.80 26.42 -17.65
CA PRO A 667 -1.67 25.19 -16.83
C PRO A 667 -3.04 24.73 -16.33
N PRO A 668 -3.28 23.39 -16.22
CA PRO A 668 -4.53 22.89 -15.72
C PRO A 668 -4.73 23.32 -14.26
N ASP A 669 -5.81 24.01 -13.99
CA ASP A 669 -6.24 24.40 -12.64
C ASP A 669 -7.71 23.98 -12.45
N PRO A 670 -7.96 22.63 -12.36
CA PRO A 670 -9.30 22.09 -12.37
C PRO A 670 -10.06 22.45 -11.11
N LEU A 671 -11.38 22.50 -11.24
CA LEU A 671 -12.28 22.74 -10.12
C LEU A 671 -12.45 21.45 -9.31
N LEU A 672 -12.29 21.55 -7.99
CA LEU A 672 -12.38 20.44 -7.05
C LEU A 672 -13.36 20.78 -5.93
N SER A 673 -14.15 19.81 -5.54
CA SER A 673 -14.86 19.85 -4.25
C SER A 673 -13.84 19.56 -3.11
N VAL A 674 -14.22 19.95 -1.87
CA VAL A 674 -13.36 19.67 -0.70
C VAL A 674 -13.06 18.17 -0.55
N GLY A 675 -14.02 17.30 -0.88
CA GLY A 675 -13.83 15.85 -0.83
C GLY A 675 -12.82 15.35 -1.85
N GLU A 676 -12.82 15.89 -3.07
CA GLU A 676 -11.86 15.57 -4.13
C GLU A 676 -10.48 16.11 -3.81
N PHE A 677 -10.37 17.35 -3.34
CA PHE A 677 -9.11 17.92 -2.90
C PHE A 677 -8.49 17.12 -1.73
N ARG A 678 -9.32 16.75 -0.73
CA ARG A 678 -8.88 15.90 0.38
C ARG A 678 -8.38 14.54 -0.10
N ALA A 679 -9.07 13.91 -1.06
CA ALA A 679 -8.66 12.63 -1.62
C ALA A 679 -7.29 12.73 -2.33
N ALA A 680 -7.10 13.76 -3.17
CA ALA A 680 -5.84 14.02 -3.85
C ALA A 680 -4.69 14.28 -2.87
N ALA A 681 -4.91 15.13 -1.88
CA ALA A 681 -3.92 15.45 -0.87
C ALA A 681 -3.56 14.24 0.01
N THR A 682 -4.55 13.42 0.40
CA THR A 682 -4.32 12.19 1.17
C THR A 682 -3.50 11.19 0.37
N GLU A 683 -3.78 11.02 -0.92
CA GLU A 683 -3.02 10.14 -1.81
C GLU A 683 -1.55 10.59 -1.88
N SER A 684 -1.29 11.89 -2.09
CA SER A 684 0.07 12.45 -2.15
C SER A 684 0.82 12.36 -0.82
N LEU A 685 0.16 12.65 0.30
CA LEU A 685 0.73 12.48 1.64
C LEU A 685 1.09 11.02 1.92
N SER A 686 0.26 10.09 1.45
CA SER A 686 0.48 8.65 1.63
C SER A 686 1.59 8.10 0.73
N ALA A 687 1.88 8.76 -0.39
CA ALA A 687 2.93 8.36 -1.33
C ALA A 687 4.35 8.61 -0.77
N VAL A 688 4.49 9.52 0.20
CA VAL A 688 5.78 9.86 0.83
C VAL A 688 6.18 8.75 1.80
N ARG A 689 7.23 8.01 1.44
CA ARG A 689 7.75 6.88 2.23
C ARG A 689 9.00 7.28 3.01
N ARG A 690 9.08 6.94 4.29
CA ARG A 690 10.30 7.12 5.07
C ARG A 690 11.46 6.32 4.46
N ARG A 691 12.61 6.98 4.29
CA ARG A 691 13.89 6.38 3.92
C ARG A 691 14.67 5.95 5.17
N GLY A 692 14.12 5.06 5.99
CA GLY A 692 14.83 4.49 7.13
C GLY A 692 15.12 3.02 6.88
N GLY A 693 16.34 2.54 7.20
CA GLY A 693 16.62 1.11 7.27
C GLY A 693 15.90 0.47 8.46
N PRO A 694 15.68 -0.86 8.45
CA PRO A 694 15.12 -1.56 9.59
C PRO A 694 15.99 -1.38 10.83
N ALA A 695 15.35 -1.18 11.99
CA ALA A 695 16.04 -1.12 13.26
C ALA A 695 16.63 -2.51 13.59
N GLU A 696 17.90 -2.53 14.01
CA GLU A 696 18.51 -3.79 14.48
C GLU A 696 17.72 -4.36 15.65
N GLY A 697 17.42 -5.65 15.60
CA GLY A 697 16.71 -6.35 16.67
C GLY A 697 15.20 -6.14 16.71
N ALA A 698 14.60 -5.45 15.72
CA ALA A 698 13.16 -5.28 15.62
C ALA A 698 12.57 -6.22 14.56
N LEU A 699 11.35 -6.68 14.83
CA LEU A 699 10.51 -7.38 13.86
C LEU A 699 10.10 -6.39 12.75
N THR A 700 10.14 -6.85 11.49
CA THR A 700 9.75 -6.03 10.34
C THR A 700 8.29 -6.25 9.98
N LEU A 701 7.45 -5.19 10.02
CA LEU A 701 6.08 -5.19 9.52
C LEU A 701 6.00 -4.39 8.21
N GLY A 702 5.33 -4.92 7.19
CA GLY A 702 5.12 -4.15 5.96
C GLY A 702 4.10 -4.74 4.99
N PRO A 703 3.75 -3.97 3.94
CA PRO A 703 2.86 -4.45 2.90
C PRO A 703 3.50 -5.58 2.10
N MET A 704 2.73 -6.61 1.78
CA MET A 704 3.19 -7.76 1.01
C MET A 704 3.88 -7.36 -0.31
N GLN A 705 3.36 -6.36 -1.03
CA GLN A 705 3.94 -5.91 -2.31
C GLN A 705 5.31 -5.23 -2.15
N ALA A 706 5.51 -4.48 -1.05
CA ALA A 706 6.75 -3.73 -0.83
C ALA A 706 7.90 -4.61 -0.34
N LEU A 707 7.59 -5.77 0.25
CA LEU A 707 8.55 -6.71 0.82
C LEU A 707 8.51 -8.08 0.11
N ARG A 708 7.87 -8.14 -1.05
CA ARG A 708 7.68 -9.33 -1.87
C ARG A 708 8.99 -10.05 -2.13
N SER A 709 8.98 -11.38 -1.97
CA SER A 709 10.10 -12.31 -2.24
C SER A 709 11.33 -12.10 -1.35
N VAL A 710 11.25 -11.32 -0.28
CA VAL A 710 12.37 -11.09 0.66
C VAL A 710 12.55 -12.32 1.54
N PRO A 711 13.73 -13.01 1.49
CA PRO A 711 13.94 -14.18 2.32
C PRO A 711 14.08 -13.83 3.81
N ALA A 712 13.28 -14.47 4.65
CA ALA A 712 13.37 -14.38 6.10
C ALA A 712 13.27 -15.80 6.71
N ARG A 713 13.79 -15.99 7.94
CA ARG A 713 13.69 -17.29 8.63
C ARG A 713 12.24 -17.60 8.99
N VAL A 714 11.51 -16.59 9.49
CA VAL A 714 10.08 -16.68 9.79
C VAL A 714 9.33 -15.64 8.98
N ILE A 715 8.39 -16.08 8.15
CA ILE A 715 7.44 -15.21 7.45
C ILE A 715 6.06 -15.39 8.07
N CYS A 716 5.45 -14.27 8.46
CA CYS A 716 4.10 -14.19 8.99
C CYS A 716 3.22 -13.46 7.99
N LEU A 717 2.15 -14.10 7.53
CA LEU A 717 1.15 -13.51 6.66
C LEU A 717 -0.06 -13.14 7.52
N LEU A 718 -0.24 -11.85 7.81
CA LEU A 718 -1.26 -11.34 8.70
C LEU A 718 -2.46 -10.80 7.91
N GLY A 719 -3.65 -11.29 8.20
CA GLY A 719 -4.88 -10.78 7.60
C GLY A 719 -5.13 -11.30 6.17
N ILE A 720 -4.83 -12.58 5.90
CA ILE A 720 -5.12 -13.18 4.60
C ILE A 720 -6.60 -13.56 4.54
N ASP A 721 -7.45 -12.58 4.22
CA ASP A 721 -8.90 -12.74 4.14
C ASP A 721 -9.38 -12.80 2.67
N ALA A 722 -10.63 -13.23 2.44
CA ALA A 722 -11.15 -13.60 1.12
C ALA A 722 -11.06 -12.48 0.05
N ASP A 723 -11.16 -11.22 0.47
CA ASP A 723 -11.28 -10.08 -0.44
C ASP A 723 -9.94 -9.42 -0.80
N ILE A 724 -8.84 -9.87 -0.23
CA ILE A 724 -7.56 -9.13 -0.22
C ILE A 724 -6.65 -9.51 -1.38
N LEU A 725 -6.70 -10.75 -1.85
CA LEU A 725 -5.84 -11.25 -2.93
C LEU A 725 -6.49 -11.13 -4.32
N GLY A 726 -6.97 -9.93 -4.68
CA GLY A 726 -7.41 -9.66 -6.04
C GLY A 726 -8.91 -9.80 -6.29
N SER A 727 -9.75 -9.30 -5.37
CA SER A 727 -11.21 -9.17 -5.54
C SER A 727 -11.64 -8.11 -6.58
N GLY A 728 -10.73 -7.62 -7.42
CA GLY A 728 -11.05 -6.66 -8.45
C GLY A 728 -12.24 -7.11 -9.31
N THR A 729 -13.36 -6.40 -9.20
CA THR A 729 -14.43 -6.48 -10.21
C THR A 729 -13.81 -6.15 -11.55
N ALA A 730 -14.14 -6.93 -12.60
CA ALA A 730 -13.68 -6.63 -13.93
C ALA A 730 -14.07 -5.17 -14.27
N ASP A 731 -13.07 -4.34 -14.50
CA ASP A 731 -13.28 -2.95 -14.88
C ASP A 731 -13.80 -2.92 -16.32
N ALA A 732 -15.01 -2.40 -16.49
CA ALA A 732 -15.64 -2.32 -17.80
C ALA A 732 -14.92 -1.34 -18.75
N ASP A 733 -14.16 -0.41 -18.21
CA ASP A 733 -13.41 0.59 -18.98
C ASP A 733 -12.00 0.10 -19.35
N ASP A 734 -11.51 -0.99 -18.76
CA ASP A 734 -10.18 -1.53 -19.06
C ASP A 734 -10.15 -2.36 -20.33
N LEU A 735 -9.59 -1.82 -21.40
CA LEU A 735 -9.44 -2.50 -22.69
C LEU A 735 -8.46 -3.67 -22.66
N LEU A 736 -7.48 -3.66 -21.72
CA LEU A 736 -6.56 -4.78 -21.55
C LEU A 736 -7.26 -5.96 -20.86
N ALA A 737 -8.07 -5.69 -19.85
CA ALA A 737 -8.87 -6.70 -19.19
C ALA A 737 -9.93 -7.32 -20.15
N ALA A 738 -10.49 -6.51 -21.07
CA ALA A 738 -11.42 -6.99 -22.09
C ALA A 738 -10.75 -7.85 -23.17
N SER A 739 -9.44 -7.65 -23.41
CA SER A 739 -8.66 -8.33 -24.46
C SER A 739 -7.29 -8.78 -23.93
N PRO A 740 -7.22 -9.70 -22.97
CA PRO A 740 -5.97 -10.03 -22.30
C PRO A 740 -4.96 -10.68 -23.26
N ALA A 741 -3.72 -10.21 -23.22
CA ALA A 741 -2.61 -10.77 -23.97
C ALA A 741 -1.50 -11.26 -23.01
N LEU A 742 -0.51 -11.89 -23.63
CA LEU A 742 0.65 -12.43 -22.92
C LEU A 742 1.42 -11.31 -22.20
N GLY A 743 1.63 -11.47 -20.92
CA GLY A 743 2.34 -10.48 -20.08
C GLY A 743 1.48 -9.35 -19.53
N ASP A 744 0.17 -9.30 -19.80
CA ASP A 744 -0.73 -8.35 -19.15
C ASP A 744 -0.90 -8.66 -17.68
N ARG A 745 -1.05 -7.61 -16.90
CA ARG A 745 -1.36 -7.74 -15.47
C ARG A 745 -2.75 -8.36 -15.25
N ASP A 746 -2.82 -9.27 -14.29
CA ASP A 746 -4.06 -9.86 -13.79
C ASP A 746 -4.00 -9.84 -12.25
N PRO A 747 -4.71 -8.93 -11.57
CA PRO A 747 -4.60 -8.78 -10.12
C PRO A 747 -4.83 -10.08 -9.33
N ARG A 748 -5.70 -10.97 -9.81
CA ARG A 748 -5.95 -12.27 -9.16
C ARG A 748 -4.77 -13.23 -9.34
N ALA A 749 -4.16 -13.23 -10.51
CA ALA A 749 -2.97 -14.05 -10.76
C ALA A 749 -1.75 -13.49 -10.02
N ASP A 750 -1.62 -12.16 -9.99
CA ASP A 750 -0.55 -11.46 -9.25
C ASP A 750 -0.64 -11.75 -7.75
N GLY A 751 -1.84 -11.71 -7.15
CA GLY A 751 -2.05 -12.04 -5.74
C GLY A 751 -1.71 -13.49 -5.39
N ARG A 752 -2.06 -14.44 -6.29
CA ARG A 752 -1.68 -15.85 -6.12
C ARG A 752 -0.17 -16.06 -6.25
N GLN A 753 0.47 -15.42 -7.21
CA GLN A 753 1.93 -15.51 -7.36
C GLN A 753 2.65 -14.87 -6.18
N LEU A 754 2.14 -13.77 -5.66
CA LEU A 754 2.69 -13.14 -4.46
C LEU A 754 2.70 -14.14 -3.29
N LEU A 755 1.57 -14.83 -3.03
CA LEU A 755 1.49 -15.85 -1.99
C LEU A 755 2.48 -17.02 -2.25
N LEU A 756 2.59 -17.47 -3.51
CA LEU A 756 3.55 -18.50 -3.90
C LEU A 756 5.01 -18.10 -3.59
N GLU A 757 5.35 -16.87 -3.90
CA GLU A 757 6.70 -16.34 -3.65
C GLU A 757 7.00 -16.22 -2.15
N GLU A 758 6.01 -15.86 -1.31
CA GLU A 758 6.19 -15.82 0.14
C GLU A 758 6.33 -17.23 0.73
N VAL A 759 5.59 -18.22 0.22
CA VAL A 759 5.79 -19.63 0.58
C VAL A 759 7.23 -20.06 0.27
N LEU A 760 7.78 -19.67 -0.88
CA LEU A 760 9.15 -20.03 -1.29
C LEU A 760 10.25 -19.22 -0.58
N ALA A 761 9.92 -18.01 -0.10
CA ALA A 761 10.86 -17.12 0.60
C ALA A 761 11.02 -17.47 2.09
N ALA A 762 10.05 -18.13 2.71
CA ALA A 762 10.09 -18.54 4.10
C ALA A 762 11.23 -19.54 4.34
N GLY A 763 12.07 -19.25 5.34
CA GLY A 763 13.18 -20.09 5.73
C GLY A 763 12.72 -21.26 6.60
N ASP A 764 12.45 -21.01 7.86
CA ASP A 764 12.17 -22.07 8.84
C ASP A 764 10.67 -22.25 9.06
N ARG A 765 9.90 -21.13 9.00
CA ARG A 765 8.47 -21.14 9.31
C ARG A 765 7.66 -20.18 8.45
N LEU A 766 6.43 -20.61 8.15
CA LEU A 766 5.38 -19.83 7.53
C LEU A 766 4.13 -19.83 8.44
N ILE A 767 3.81 -18.67 9.00
CA ILE A 767 2.66 -18.48 9.90
C ILE A 767 1.62 -17.64 9.15
N ILE A 768 0.40 -18.14 8.99
CA ILE A 768 -0.66 -17.44 8.26
C ILE A 768 -1.82 -17.20 9.22
N THR A 769 -2.37 -15.97 9.26
CA THR A 769 -3.59 -15.68 10.02
C THR A 769 -4.72 -15.24 9.10
N THR A 770 -5.94 -15.67 9.41
CA THR A 770 -7.15 -15.36 8.65
C THR A 770 -8.38 -15.26 9.56
N THR A 771 -9.39 -14.53 9.12
CA THR A 771 -10.67 -14.41 9.82
C THR A 771 -11.47 -15.71 9.65
N GLY A 772 -11.74 -16.40 10.75
CA GLY A 772 -12.58 -17.60 10.78
C GLY A 772 -14.04 -17.35 11.18
N ARG A 773 -14.28 -16.25 11.91
CA ARG A 773 -15.61 -15.82 12.32
C ARG A 773 -15.74 -14.31 12.31
N ASP A 774 -16.89 -13.84 11.87
CA ASP A 774 -17.24 -12.43 11.88
C ASP A 774 -17.40 -11.92 13.34
N PRO A 775 -16.69 -10.84 13.74
CA PRO A 775 -16.72 -10.37 15.12
C PRO A 775 -18.07 -9.80 15.57
N ALA A 776 -18.91 -9.28 14.65
CA ALA A 776 -20.20 -8.70 14.97
C ALA A 776 -21.33 -9.74 15.04
N THR A 777 -21.37 -10.67 14.08
CA THR A 777 -22.44 -11.65 13.94
C THR A 777 -22.09 -13.03 14.49
N ASN A 778 -20.81 -13.29 14.75
CA ASN A 778 -20.26 -14.62 15.11
C ASN A 778 -20.52 -15.70 14.04
N ALA A 779 -20.92 -15.29 12.84
CA ALA A 779 -21.09 -16.21 11.71
C ALA A 779 -19.73 -16.76 11.27
N GLU A 780 -19.72 -18.02 10.84
CA GLU A 780 -18.51 -18.61 10.27
C GLU A 780 -18.16 -17.96 8.92
N VAL A 781 -16.89 -17.58 8.78
CA VAL A 781 -16.34 -17.06 7.53
C VAL A 781 -15.61 -18.18 6.80
N PRO A 782 -15.95 -18.46 5.53
CA PRO A 782 -15.24 -19.47 4.74
C PRO A 782 -13.75 -19.11 4.61
N LEU A 783 -12.91 -20.13 4.51
CA LEU A 783 -11.50 -19.92 4.18
C LEU A 783 -11.38 -19.25 2.79
N PRO A 784 -10.43 -18.33 2.64
CA PRO A 784 -10.05 -17.82 1.32
C PRO A 784 -9.69 -18.95 0.36
N VAL A 785 -10.11 -18.83 -0.90
CA VAL A 785 -9.89 -19.87 -1.92
C VAL A 785 -8.42 -20.28 -2.02
N VAL A 786 -7.50 -19.33 -1.93
CA VAL A 786 -6.05 -19.61 -1.98
C VAL A 786 -5.57 -20.44 -0.78
N LEU A 787 -6.10 -20.20 0.42
CA LEU A 787 -5.76 -21.01 1.59
C LEU A 787 -6.41 -22.38 1.52
N SER A 788 -7.62 -22.50 0.98
CA SER A 788 -8.25 -23.80 0.71
C SER A 788 -7.43 -24.59 -0.31
N GLU A 789 -6.99 -23.98 -1.41
CA GLU A 789 -6.13 -24.60 -2.42
C GLU A 789 -4.78 -25.08 -1.80
N LEU A 790 -4.20 -24.31 -0.87
CA LEU A 790 -2.96 -24.68 -0.18
C LEU A 790 -3.17 -25.89 0.75
N LEU A 791 -4.22 -25.85 1.56
CA LEU A 791 -4.53 -26.92 2.53
C LEU A 791 -4.94 -28.21 1.84
N GLU A 792 -5.70 -28.16 0.73
CA GLU A 792 -6.05 -29.31 -0.09
C GLU A 792 -4.83 -30.08 -0.60
N GLU A 793 -3.75 -29.36 -0.97
CA GLU A 793 -2.52 -30.02 -1.43
C GLU A 793 -1.68 -30.62 -0.29
N LEU A 794 -1.93 -30.21 0.96
CA LEU A 794 -1.27 -30.75 2.16
C LEU A 794 -2.02 -31.94 2.78
N GLU A 795 -3.26 -32.23 2.32
CA GLU A 795 -4.03 -33.36 2.81
C GLU A 795 -3.44 -34.70 2.32
N PRO A 796 -3.20 -35.68 3.20
CA PRO A 796 -2.77 -37.00 2.76
C PRO A 796 -3.87 -37.67 1.92
N ALA A 797 -3.51 -38.25 0.79
CA ALA A 797 -4.40 -38.97 -0.11
C ALA A 797 -4.88 -40.29 0.54
N GLY A 798 -5.85 -40.23 1.45
CA GLY A 798 -6.44 -41.41 2.06
C GLY A 798 -7.88 -41.20 2.52
N PRO A 799 -8.84 -42.12 2.24
CA PRO A 799 -10.18 -41.99 2.74
C PRO A 799 -10.25 -42.43 4.20
N GLY A 800 -10.67 -41.56 5.09
CA GLY A 800 -11.33 -41.99 6.33
C GLY A 800 -10.77 -41.53 7.66
N ASP A 801 -10.26 -40.33 7.78
CA ASP A 801 -10.15 -39.73 9.11
C ASP A 801 -10.88 -38.36 9.10
N ASP A 802 -11.89 -38.22 9.99
CA ASP A 802 -12.61 -36.98 10.26
C ASP A 802 -11.72 -35.94 10.98
N SER A 803 -10.41 -36.10 10.90
CA SER A 803 -9.47 -35.08 11.34
C SER A 803 -9.59 -33.85 10.42
N LEU A 804 -9.51 -32.66 11.03
CA LEU A 804 -9.63 -31.36 10.38
C LEU A 804 -8.83 -31.29 9.08
N PRO A 805 -9.36 -30.65 8.01
CA PRO A 805 -8.63 -30.43 6.76
C PRO A 805 -7.25 -29.84 7.05
N GLY A 806 -6.20 -30.37 6.39
CA GLY A 806 -4.84 -29.85 6.50
C GLY A 806 -3.90 -30.57 7.46
N GLY A 807 -4.22 -31.78 7.94
CA GLY A 807 -3.24 -32.65 8.65
C GLY A 807 -2.53 -32.01 9.86
N GLY A 808 -3.17 -31.04 10.56
CA GLY A 808 -2.55 -30.28 11.65
C GLY A 808 -2.07 -28.87 11.26
N ALA A 809 -2.06 -28.54 9.98
CA ALA A 809 -1.67 -27.20 9.50
C ALA A 809 -2.74 -26.11 9.76
N LEU A 810 -3.98 -26.47 10.12
CA LEU A 810 -5.06 -25.52 10.40
C LEU A 810 -5.42 -25.52 11.88
N VAL A 811 -5.29 -24.36 12.56
CA VAL A 811 -5.61 -24.19 13.97
C VAL A 811 -6.71 -23.13 14.12
N THR A 812 -7.85 -23.51 14.74
CA THR A 812 -8.94 -22.57 15.03
C THR A 812 -8.87 -22.14 16.48
N HIS A 813 -8.76 -20.84 16.70
CA HIS A 813 -8.64 -20.25 18.03
C HIS A 813 -9.98 -19.83 18.62
N PRO A 814 -10.13 -19.90 19.95
CA PRO A 814 -11.30 -19.36 20.64
C PRO A 814 -11.36 -17.83 20.52
N ARG A 815 -12.59 -17.30 20.70
CA ARG A 815 -12.88 -15.87 20.55
C ARG A 815 -12.06 -14.99 21.49
N HIS A 816 -11.92 -15.43 22.73
CA HIS A 816 -11.31 -14.64 23.80
C HIS A 816 -9.95 -15.21 24.19
N ASP A 817 -9.02 -14.33 24.53
CA ASP A 817 -7.68 -14.65 25.03
C ASP A 817 -7.71 -15.40 26.38
N PHE A 818 -8.74 -15.12 27.21
CA PHE A 818 -8.99 -15.76 28.50
C PHE A 818 -9.80 -17.08 28.40
N ASP A 819 -10.06 -17.61 27.22
CA ASP A 819 -10.70 -18.93 27.09
C ASP A 819 -9.77 -20.02 27.63
N SER A 820 -10.32 -20.96 28.41
CA SER A 820 -9.54 -22.02 29.08
C SER A 820 -8.74 -22.89 28.10
N VAL A 821 -9.19 -23.04 26.87
CA VAL A 821 -8.51 -23.81 25.81
C VAL A 821 -7.13 -23.23 25.51
N ASN A 822 -6.96 -21.91 25.62
CA ASN A 822 -5.66 -21.25 25.41
C ASN A 822 -4.58 -21.64 26.45
N PHE A 823 -5.01 -22.19 27.60
CA PHE A 823 -4.13 -22.53 28.73
C PHE A 823 -4.02 -24.04 28.95
N GLN A 824 -4.69 -24.84 28.12
CA GLN A 824 -4.62 -26.31 28.18
C GLN A 824 -3.42 -26.81 27.36
N PRO A 825 -2.44 -27.49 27.98
CA PRO A 825 -1.34 -28.07 27.23
C PRO A 825 -1.83 -29.06 26.15
N GLY A 826 -1.28 -28.97 24.95
CA GLY A 826 -1.62 -29.84 23.84
C GLY A 826 -2.91 -29.49 23.09
N ALA A 827 -3.69 -28.49 23.53
CA ALA A 827 -4.94 -28.12 22.85
C ALA A 827 -4.70 -27.28 21.58
N LEU A 828 -3.83 -26.27 21.68
CA LEU A 828 -3.50 -25.37 20.56
C LEU A 828 -1.99 -25.31 20.28
N ALA A 829 -1.18 -25.72 21.27
CA ALA A 829 0.26 -25.85 21.19
C ALA A 829 0.68 -27.26 21.57
N ALA A 830 1.68 -27.86 20.90
CA ALA A 830 2.10 -29.23 21.17
C ALA A 830 2.65 -29.38 22.60
N ASP A 831 3.52 -28.44 23.01
CA ASP A 831 4.20 -28.43 24.28
C ASP A 831 3.79 -27.19 25.09
N GLY A 832 2.93 -27.36 26.07
CA GLY A 832 2.51 -26.26 26.95
C GLY A 832 1.25 -25.52 26.50
N PRO A 833 0.91 -24.44 27.21
CA PRO A 833 -0.23 -23.58 26.87
C PRO A 833 0.07 -22.71 25.67
N TRP A 834 -0.96 -22.35 24.92
CA TRP A 834 -0.84 -21.40 23.80
C TRP A 834 -0.61 -19.95 24.27
N SER A 835 -1.38 -19.49 25.26
CA SER A 835 -1.32 -18.13 25.76
C SER A 835 -0.28 -17.95 26.87
N PHE A 836 0.46 -16.87 26.80
CA PHE A 836 1.43 -16.46 27.82
C PHE A 836 0.85 -15.43 28.81
N SER A 837 -0.44 -15.06 28.67
CA SER A 837 -1.08 -14.03 29.50
C SER A 837 -1.43 -14.52 30.90
N PRO A 838 -0.76 -14.03 31.99
CA PRO A 838 -1.14 -14.37 33.35
C PRO A 838 -2.51 -13.79 33.73
N ILE A 839 -2.88 -12.63 33.17
CA ILE A 839 -4.19 -12.01 33.38
C ILE A 839 -5.28 -12.88 32.75
N GLY A 840 -5.09 -13.29 31.49
CA GLY A 840 -6.01 -14.21 30.81
C GLY A 840 -6.17 -15.54 31.55
N LEU A 841 -5.07 -16.10 32.11
CA LEU A 841 -5.11 -17.29 32.94
C LEU A 841 -5.92 -17.10 34.24
N ALA A 842 -5.71 -15.98 34.91
CA ALA A 842 -6.45 -15.67 36.14
C ALA A 842 -7.94 -15.52 35.88
N GLU A 843 -8.33 -14.85 34.79
CA GLU A 843 -9.72 -14.73 34.37
C GLU A 843 -10.31 -16.07 33.95
N ALA A 844 -9.58 -16.91 33.22
CA ALA A 844 -10.01 -18.25 32.85
C ALA A 844 -10.31 -19.12 34.12
N ARG A 845 -9.44 -19.05 35.14
CA ARG A 845 -9.62 -19.74 36.42
C ARG A 845 -10.84 -19.23 37.17
N SER A 846 -11.00 -17.91 37.30
CA SER A 846 -12.17 -17.29 37.92
C SER A 846 -13.49 -17.74 37.31
N ARG A 847 -13.55 -17.79 35.96
CA ARG A 847 -14.74 -18.24 35.21
C ARG A 847 -15.02 -19.74 35.31
N SER A 848 -13.98 -20.55 35.49
CA SER A 848 -14.12 -21.99 35.65
C SER A 848 -14.52 -22.43 37.04
N GLY A 849 -14.62 -21.51 38.00
CA GLY A 849 -15.00 -21.79 39.38
C GLY A 849 -13.93 -22.56 40.17
N THR A 850 -12.68 -22.57 39.72
CA THR A 850 -11.56 -23.30 40.33
C THR A 850 -10.72 -22.40 41.26
N ASP A 851 -11.24 -21.26 41.72
CA ASP A 851 -10.69 -20.48 42.84
C ASP A 851 -11.08 -21.12 44.15
N GLY A 852 -10.26 -22.10 44.59
CA GLY A 852 -10.29 -22.75 45.89
C GLY A 852 -8.93 -22.69 46.53
#